data_9e5fc3dbc9127a488d9f0e8dbcc862eb
#
_entry.id   9e5fc3dbc9127a488d9f0e8dbcc862eb
#
_cell.length_a   1.000
_cell.length_b   1.000
_cell.length_c   1.000
_cell.angle_alpha   90.00
_cell.angle_beta   90.00
_cell.angle_gamma   90.00
#
_symmetry.space_group_name_H-M   'P 1'
#
loop_
_entity.id
_entity.type
_entity.pdbx_description
1 polymer ?
#
loop_
_entity_poly.entity_id
_entity_poly.type
_entity_poly.pdbx_seq_one_letter_code
_entity_poly.pdbx_strand_id
1 'polypeptide(L)'
;MSAATSLPPSLNDIVFHVLDPLEAVERDIFLTRAEAWYPDLLDGLTTLYGDAAEEEALNLLALAARAYAERDYELRRLDLARTLDPAWAQHPGRVGYAAYTERFAGTLRGVEDRIDYLRELGVTYLHLMPLLTPRPGDSDGGYAVADYRTVRPDLGTMEDLEHLAGELRAEGISLVVDLVLNHVAAEHEWAVRARAGEQRYRDYFLIFPDRTEPDAYERSLPEVFPDFAPGNFTWDDGVGGWVWTTFNSFQWDLNWRNPHVMAEFADIVLDLANRGVEVLRLDAIAFTIKRKGTDCQGQPEVHAITEVLRAITRIAAPAIDLKAEAIVAPTELLQYLGQGKYTGKVSDLAYHNSLMVQIWSMLAARDTTLAVEALQNLPVEPSTATWITYLRCHDDIGWAIDDDDAAAVGLSGYDHRSFLADWYSGEYPTSDAAGLVFQHNPATGDRRIAGTAASLIGIEAATEAWEGVTDETPEHKAEALWTWREERIHALRMAHAIVYGWGGIPVLWSGDELAQPNDPNWDTEPGHEADSRWAGRPRLNEARLANRRDRSTVEGRVFTDLARMAQVRAGLPQLDAAVRTQVQDVDDHGVLVTYRDHPRGSFVGVYNVTPQWRSVAAYQLARLGVMGATDALTDTVPFGSTTLDGAGDGRVPVPPYAAWWLVRPTD
;
A
#
# COMPACT_ATOMS: atom_id res chain seq x y z
N MET A 1 -12.70 33.56 11.13
CA MET A 1 -13.15 33.78 9.72
C MET A 1 -11.98 34.45 9.03
N SER A 2 -11.11 33.67 8.35
CA SER A 2 -10.10 34.20 7.44
C SER A 2 -10.83 34.89 6.28
N ALA A 3 -10.35 36.04 5.83
CA ALA A 3 -10.84 36.68 4.63
C ALA A 3 -10.72 35.67 3.49
N ALA A 4 -11.81 35.42 2.77
CA ALA A 4 -11.77 34.59 1.58
C ALA A 4 -10.76 35.25 0.63
N THR A 5 -9.65 34.58 0.38
CA THR A 5 -8.63 35.03 -0.58
C THR A 5 -9.28 34.81 -1.95
N SER A 6 -9.79 35.90 -2.54
CA SER A 6 -10.31 35.84 -3.92
C SER A 6 -9.18 35.54 -4.88
N LEU A 7 -9.46 34.79 -5.93
CA LEU A 7 -8.50 34.52 -7.01
C LEU A 7 -7.86 35.83 -7.50
N PRO A 8 -6.53 35.86 -7.76
CA PRO A 8 -5.84 37.02 -8.26
C PRO A 8 -6.47 37.51 -9.57
N PRO A 9 -6.67 38.82 -9.78
CA PRO A 9 -7.23 39.36 -11.03
C PRO A 9 -6.47 38.94 -12.29
N SER A 10 -5.14 38.75 -12.17
CA SER A 10 -4.27 38.25 -13.25
C SER A 10 -4.60 36.81 -13.68
N LEU A 11 -5.23 36.01 -12.83
CA LEU A 11 -5.70 34.68 -13.18
C LEU A 11 -6.86 34.72 -14.20
N ASN A 12 -7.75 35.73 -14.10
CA ASN A 12 -8.87 35.85 -15.01
C ASN A 12 -8.43 35.92 -16.47
N ASP A 13 -7.36 36.64 -16.79
CA ASP A 13 -6.85 36.77 -18.15
C ASP A 13 -6.27 35.44 -18.68
N ILE A 14 -5.54 34.70 -17.83
CA ILE A 14 -4.94 33.40 -18.17
C ILE A 14 -6.04 32.33 -18.36
N VAL A 15 -6.95 32.26 -17.40
CA VAL A 15 -8.05 31.29 -17.39
C VAL A 15 -9.01 31.51 -18.55
N PHE A 16 -9.38 32.76 -18.83
CA PHE A 16 -10.30 33.08 -19.94
C PHE A 16 -9.72 32.68 -21.29
N HIS A 17 -8.44 32.88 -21.55
CA HIS A 17 -7.85 32.46 -22.83
C HIS A 17 -7.76 30.94 -23.00
N VAL A 18 -7.46 30.18 -21.92
CA VAL A 18 -7.31 28.73 -21.95
C VAL A 18 -8.66 28.02 -21.94
N LEU A 19 -9.63 28.52 -21.16
CA LEU A 19 -10.94 27.89 -20.99
C LEU A 19 -12.01 28.41 -21.98
N ASP A 20 -11.67 29.34 -22.85
CA ASP A 20 -12.62 29.91 -23.85
C ASP A 20 -13.29 28.85 -24.74
N PRO A 21 -12.63 27.75 -25.14
CA PRO A 21 -13.25 26.68 -25.91
C PRO A 21 -14.32 25.88 -25.15
N LEU A 22 -14.36 25.96 -23.82
CA LEU A 22 -15.31 25.21 -22.99
C LEU A 22 -16.65 25.92 -22.87
N GLU A 23 -17.72 25.16 -22.59
CA GLU A 23 -19.01 25.73 -22.25
C GLU A 23 -18.96 26.54 -20.94
N ALA A 24 -19.87 27.52 -20.80
CA ALA A 24 -19.90 28.39 -19.63
C ALA A 24 -19.98 27.61 -18.29
N VAL A 25 -20.79 26.55 -18.26
CA VAL A 25 -20.95 25.70 -17.08
C VAL A 25 -19.62 25.02 -16.71
N GLU A 26 -18.86 24.54 -17.68
CA GLU A 26 -17.55 23.90 -17.42
C GLU A 26 -16.53 24.90 -16.91
N ARG A 27 -16.52 26.12 -17.46
CA ARG A 27 -15.68 27.21 -16.92
C ARG A 27 -16.03 27.56 -15.48
N ASP A 28 -17.35 27.68 -15.19
CA ASP A 28 -17.83 28.00 -13.84
C ASP A 28 -17.46 26.89 -12.84
N ILE A 29 -17.49 25.61 -13.24
CA ILE A 29 -17.04 24.47 -12.42
C ILE A 29 -15.56 24.61 -12.09
N PHE A 30 -14.70 24.86 -13.10
CA PHE A 30 -13.27 25.05 -12.86
C PHE A 30 -13.00 26.23 -11.92
N LEU A 31 -13.60 27.38 -12.17
CA LEU A 31 -13.42 28.57 -11.35
C LEU A 31 -13.88 28.34 -9.91
N THR A 32 -15.00 27.69 -9.70
CA THR A 32 -15.51 27.36 -8.36
C THR A 32 -14.54 26.45 -7.62
N ARG A 33 -13.94 25.45 -8.28
CA ARG A 33 -12.91 24.58 -7.70
C ARG A 33 -11.62 25.34 -7.41
N ALA A 34 -11.19 26.18 -8.35
CA ALA A 34 -10.02 27.03 -8.16
C ALA A 34 -10.18 27.96 -6.94
N GLU A 35 -11.33 28.63 -6.80
CA GLU A 35 -11.64 29.45 -5.62
C GLU A 35 -11.62 28.64 -4.32
N ALA A 36 -12.13 27.42 -4.34
CA ALA A 36 -12.19 26.56 -3.15
C ALA A 36 -10.81 26.07 -2.70
N TRP A 37 -9.92 25.74 -3.65
CA TRP A 37 -8.62 25.10 -3.35
C TRP A 37 -7.42 26.04 -3.46
N TYR A 38 -7.59 27.27 -3.96
CA TYR A 38 -6.51 28.26 -4.03
C TYR A 38 -5.86 28.57 -2.68
N PRO A 39 -6.62 28.70 -1.57
CA PRO A 39 -6.00 28.92 -0.25
C PRO A 39 -5.05 27.81 0.17
N ASP A 40 -5.40 26.53 -0.10
CA ASP A 40 -4.56 25.38 0.23
C ASP A 40 -3.33 25.32 -0.70
N LEU A 41 -3.51 25.59 -1.99
CA LEU A 41 -2.41 25.72 -2.94
C LEU A 41 -1.40 26.76 -2.49
N LEU A 42 -1.88 27.94 -2.09
CA LEU A 42 -1.02 29.04 -1.66
C LEU A 42 -0.34 28.77 -0.30
N ASP A 43 -1.02 28.11 0.66
CA ASP A 43 -0.43 27.74 1.96
C ASP A 43 0.74 26.75 1.78
N GLY A 44 0.53 25.70 0.96
CA GLY A 44 1.57 24.73 0.63
C GLY A 44 2.77 25.37 -0.06
N LEU A 45 2.53 26.19 -1.10
CA LEU A 45 3.60 26.91 -1.81
C LEU A 45 4.32 27.91 -0.93
N THR A 46 3.63 28.62 -0.04
CA THR A 46 4.24 29.56 0.92
C THR A 46 5.16 28.79 1.88
N THR A 47 4.74 27.63 2.33
CA THR A 47 5.57 26.77 3.20
C THR A 47 6.84 26.30 2.48
N LEU A 48 6.79 26.03 1.18
CA LEU A 48 7.92 25.52 0.38
C LEU A 48 8.82 26.64 -0.15
N TYR A 49 8.24 27.73 -0.67
CA TYR A 49 8.94 28.71 -1.51
C TYR A 49 8.84 30.15 -1.03
N GLY A 50 8.15 30.43 0.09
CA GLY A 50 8.06 31.77 0.69
C GLY A 50 7.51 32.81 -0.29
N ASP A 51 8.31 33.86 -0.55
CA ASP A 51 7.90 35.02 -1.37
C ASP A 51 7.59 34.66 -2.85
N ALA A 52 8.07 33.52 -3.35
CA ALA A 52 7.77 33.07 -4.73
C ALA A 52 6.39 32.38 -4.86
N ALA A 53 5.69 32.13 -3.75
CA ALA A 53 4.46 31.32 -3.73
C ALA A 53 3.34 31.85 -4.62
N GLU A 54 3.13 33.17 -4.68
CA GLU A 54 2.05 33.74 -5.52
C GLU A 54 2.31 33.58 -7.02
N GLU A 55 3.57 33.74 -7.47
CA GLU A 55 3.95 33.53 -8.87
C GLU A 55 3.81 32.06 -9.25
N GLU A 56 4.28 31.14 -8.38
CA GLU A 56 4.18 29.72 -8.61
C GLU A 56 2.73 29.22 -8.57
N ALA A 57 1.87 29.79 -7.73
CA ALA A 57 0.45 29.48 -7.71
C ALA A 57 -0.22 29.83 -9.05
N LEU A 58 0.13 30.98 -9.64
CA LEU A 58 -0.37 31.36 -10.98
C LEU A 58 0.12 30.42 -12.07
N ASN A 59 1.39 30.01 -12.03
CA ASN A 59 1.97 29.04 -12.96
C ASN A 59 1.22 27.68 -12.88
N LEU A 60 1.01 27.18 -11.68
CA LEU A 60 0.32 25.90 -11.46
C LEU A 60 -1.16 25.96 -11.81
N LEU A 61 -1.84 27.07 -11.55
CA LEU A 61 -3.23 27.27 -11.98
C LEU A 61 -3.36 27.32 -13.51
N ALA A 62 -2.39 27.89 -14.22
CA ALA A 62 -2.36 27.86 -15.68
C ALA A 62 -2.15 26.43 -16.23
N LEU A 63 -1.32 25.63 -15.57
CA LEU A 63 -1.19 24.20 -15.87
C LEU A 63 -2.52 23.46 -15.63
N ALA A 64 -3.14 23.67 -14.48
CA ALA A 64 -4.43 23.07 -14.14
C ALA A 64 -5.54 23.44 -15.14
N ALA A 65 -5.59 24.70 -15.59
CA ALA A 65 -6.56 25.16 -16.57
C ALA A 65 -6.39 24.45 -17.93
N ARG A 66 -5.15 24.29 -18.40
CA ARG A 66 -4.84 23.54 -19.63
C ARG A 66 -5.27 22.07 -19.51
N ALA A 67 -4.82 21.41 -18.44
CA ALA A 67 -5.17 20.01 -18.21
C ALA A 67 -6.68 19.80 -18.11
N TYR A 68 -7.41 20.71 -17.46
CA TYR A 68 -8.88 20.65 -17.40
C TYR A 68 -9.55 20.88 -18.77
N ALA A 69 -9.03 21.79 -19.59
CA ALA A 69 -9.54 22.03 -20.93
C ALA A 69 -9.37 20.82 -21.85
N GLU A 70 -8.25 20.10 -21.70
CA GLU A 70 -7.90 18.90 -22.47
C GLU A 70 -8.55 17.62 -21.92
N ARG A 71 -9.11 17.67 -20.70
CA ARG A 71 -9.65 16.49 -20.02
C ARG A 71 -10.87 15.95 -20.73
N ASP A 72 -10.89 14.64 -20.99
CA ASP A 72 -12.00 13.97 -21.68
C ASP A 72 -13.34 14.12 -20.93
N TYR A 73 -14.45 14.12 -21.70
CA TYR A 73 -15.80 14.29 -21.16
C TYR A 73 -16.16 13.21 -20.13
N GLU A 74 -15.83 11.94 -20.38
CA GLU A 74 -16.14 10.86 -19.43
C GLU A 74 -15.34 10.98 -18.13
N LEU A 75 -14.10 11.49 -18.22
CA LEU A 75 -13.30 11.79 -17.03
C LEU A 75 -13.87 12.98 -16.23
N ARG A 76 -14.38 14.03 -16.91
CA ARG A 76 -15.08 15.14 -16.23
C ARG A 76 -16.37 14.67 -15.55
N ARG A 77 -17.08 13.70 -16.14
CA ARG A 77 -18.23 13.05 -15.49
C ARG A 77 -17.82 12.27 -14.23
N LEU A 78 -16.71 11.54 -14.30
CA LEU A 78 -16.14 10.84 -13.14
C LEU A 78 -15.76 11.83 -12.04
N ASP A 79 -15.13 12.96 -12.40
CA ASP A 79 -14.81 14.05 -11.47
C ASP A 79 -16.03 14.54 -10.71
N LEU A 80 -17.15 14.75 -11.43
CA LEU A 80 -18.39 15.18 -10.82
C LEU A 80 -18.96 14.08 -9.91
N ALA A 81 -18.99 12.83 -10.36
CA ALA A 81 -19.49 11.71 -9.58
C ALA A 81 -18.74 11.57 -8.25
N ARG A 82 -17.39 11.65 -8.26
CA ARG A 82 -16.58 11.57 -7.04
C ARG A 82 -16.64 12.83 -6.17
N THR A 83 -16.87 14.00 -6.77
CA THR A 83 -17.14 15.21 -5.99
C THR A 83 -18.45 15.08 -5.20
N LEU A 84 -19.45 14.38 -5.76
CA LEU A 84 -20.75 14.10 -5.09
C LEU A 84 -20.68 12.93 -4.10
N ASP A 85 -19.69 12.06 -4.23
CA ASP A 85 -19.40 10.92 -3.35
C ASP A 85 -17.93 10.94 -2.93
N PRO A 86 -17.50 11.86 -2.07
CA PRO A 86 -16.11 12.02 -1.66
C PRO A 86 -15.58 10.83 -0.82
N ALA A 87 -16.49 9.99 -0.32
CA ALA A 87 -16.16 8.78 0.44
C ALA A 87 -16.06 7.51 -0.45
N TRP A 88 -16.05 7.65 -1.78
CA TRP A 88 -16.07 6.53 -2.72
C TRP A 88 -15.02 5.44 -2.43
N ALA A 89 -13.83 5.83 -1.98
CA ALA A 89 -12.74 4.91 -1.62
C ALA A 89 -12.98 4.20 -0.26
N GLN A 90 -13.89 4.71 0.57
CA GLN A 90 -14.19 4.17 1.90
C GLN A 90 -15.27 3.08 1.88
N HIS A 91 -16.00 2.94 0.78
CA HIS A 91 -17.08 1.96 0.66
C HIS A 91 -16.59 0.51 0.88
N PRO A 92 -17.36 -0.33 1.60
CA PRO A 92 -16.95 -1.69 1.94
C PRO A 92 -16.73 -2.60 0.73
N GLY A 93 -17.30 -2.27 -0.43
CA GLY A 93 -17.09 -3.01 -1.68
C GLY A 93 -15.73 -2.80 -2.34
N ARG A 94 -14.87 -1.95 -1.79
CA ARG A 94 -13.53 -1.71 -2.34
C ARG A 94 -12.58 -2.85 -1.97
N VAL A 95 -12.04 -3.52 -2.98
CA VAL A 95 -11.03 -4.58 -2.88
C VAL A 95 -9.97 -4.32 -3.93
N GLY A 96 -8.71 -4.33 -3.51
CA GLY A 96 -7.56 -4.07 -4.36
C GLY A 96 -6.82 -5.33 -4.77
N TYR A 97 -6.12 -5.21 -5.89
CA TYR A 97 -5.17 -6.19 -6.40
C TYR A 97 -3.92 -5.45 -6.88
N ALA A 98 -2.74 -5.93 -6.53
CA ALA A 98 -1.47 -5.33 -6.92
C ALA A 98 -0.60 -6.34 -7.67
N ALA A 99 0.01 -5.93 -8.78
CA ALA A 99 0.82 -6.80 -9.62
C ALA A 99 1.84 -6.03 -10.46
N TYR A 100 2.95 -6.66 -10.80
CA TYR A 100 3.75 -6.26 -11.95
C TYR A 100 3.04 -6.70 -13.23
N THR A 101 2.89 -5.79 -14.20
CA THR A 101 2.16 -6.07 -15.46
C THR A 101 2.73 -7.28 -16.19
N GLU A 102 4.06 -7.38 -16.32
CA GLU A 102 4.74 -8.49 -17.01
C GLU A 102 4.64 -9.83 -16.26
N ARG A 103 4.47 -9.77 -14.93
CA ARG A 103 4.30 -10.97 -14.10
C ARG A 103 2.87 -11.47 -14.12
N PHE A 104 1.90 -10.55 -14.18
CA PHE A 104 0.48 -10.83 -14.14
C PHE A 104 -0.09 -11.24 -15.50
N ALA A 105 0.25 -10.48 -16.56
CA ALA A 105 -0.42 -10.61 -17.84
C ALA A 105 0.50 -10.36 -19.07
N GLY A 106 1.79 -10.12 -18.86
CA GLY A 106 2.76 -9.86 -19.92
C GLY A 106 2.76 -8.42 -20.40
N THR A 107 1.63 -7.85 -20.79
CA THR A 107 1.47 -6.50 -21.35
C THR A 107 0.22 -5.81 -20.81
N LEU A 108 0.07 -4.50 -21.05
CA LEU A 108 -1.15 -3.75 -20.71
C LEU A 108 -2.38 -4.34 -21.41
N ARG A 109 -2.25 -4.77 -22.68
CA ARG A 109 -3.32 -5.49 -23.41
C ARG A 109 -3.64 -6.84 -22.78
N GLY A 110 -2.63 -7.56 -22.28
CA GLY A 110 -2.86 -8.79 -21.55
C GLY A 110 -3.62 -8.60 -20.24
N VAL A 111 -3.51 -7.42 -19.61
CA VAL A 111 -4.32 -7.09 -18.42
C VAL A 111 -5.81 -6.98 -18.77
N GLU A 112 -6.16 -6.48 -19.96
CA GLU A 112 -7.56 -6.46 -20.43
C GLU A 112 -8.16 -7.86 -20.47
N ASP A 113 -7.39 -8.87 -20.92
CA ASP A 113 -7.82 -10.27 -20.95
C ASP A 113 -8.05 -10.86 -19.55
N ARG A 114 -7.59 -10.19 -18.50
CA ARG A 114 -7.72 -10.59 -17.08
C ARG A 114 -8.83 -9.84 -16.33
N ILE A 115 -9.56 -8.93 -16.96
CA ILE A 115 -10.61 -8.15 -16.28
C ILE A 115 -11.69 -9.05 -15.68
N ASP A 116 -12.15 -10.06 -16.39
CA ASP A 116 -13.13 -11.02 -15.86
C ASP A 116 -12.59 -11.81 -14.65
N TYR A 117 -11.31 -12.14 -14.64
CA TYR A 117 -10.65 -12.75 -13.48
C TYR A 117 -10.63 -11.83 -12.26
N LEU A 118 -10.28 -10.58 -12.45
CA LEU A 118 -10.27 -9.56 -11.39
C LEU A 118 -11.69 -9.35 -10.82
N ARG A 119 -12.71 -9.31 -11.70
CA ARG A 119 -14.11 -9.20 -11.29
C ARG A 119 -14.59 -10.42 -10.51
N GLU A 120 -14.20 -11.64 -10.92
CA GLU A 120 -14.52 -12.88 -10.20
C GLU A 120 -13.97 -12.85 -8.76
N LEU A 121 -12.81 -12.25 -8.57
CA LEU A 121 -12.17 -12.05 -7.26
C LEU A 121 -12.78 -10.87 -6.46
N GLY A 122 -13.64 -10.07 -7.09
CA GLY A 122 -14.28 -8.90 -6.48
C GLY A 122 -13.42 -7.64 -6.48
N VAL A 123 -12.38 -7.58 -7.32
CA VAL A 123 -11.46 -6.44 -7.42
C VAL A 123 -12.15 -5.22 -8.01
N THR A 124 -11.95 -4.06 -7.38
CA THR A 124 -12.43 -2.74 -7.81
C THR A 124 -11.32 -1.68 -7.81
N TYR A 125 -10.07 -2.10 -7.55
CA TYR A 125 -8.91 -1.24 -7.41
C TYR A 125 -7.68 -2.03 -7.88
N LEU A 126 -7.13 -1.73 -9.07
CA LEU A 126 -5.99 -2.43 -9.65
C LEU A 126 -4.74 -1.55 -9.58
N HIS A 127 -3.75 -1.97 -8.82
CA HIS A 127 -2.45 -1.33 -8.75
C HIS A 127 -1.45 -2.06 -9.64
N LEU A 128 -1.09 -1.47 -10.75
CA LEU A 128 0.02 -1.92 -11.58
C LEU A 128 1.31 -1.25 -11.11
N MET A 129 2.26 -2.10 -10.68
CA MET A 129 3.58 -1.67 -10.20
C MET A 129 4.34 -0.91 -11.30
N PRO A 130 5.48 -0.25 -11.02
CA PRO A 130 6.04 0.75 -11.92
C PRO A 130 6.03 0.33 -13.37
N LEU A 131 5.23 1.03 -14.18
CA LEU A 131 5.02 0.74 -15.60
C LEU A 131 5.58 1.83 -16.53
N LEU A 132 5.99 2.99 -15.98
CA LEU A 132 6.66 4.03 -16.74
C LEU A 132 8.08 3.62 -17.07
N THR A 133 8.68 4.24 -18.11
CA THR A 133 9.97 3.81 -18.63
C THR A 133 11.09 3.97 -17.60
N PRO A 134 11.65 2.86 -17.08
CA PRO A 134 12.80 2.89 -16.18
C PRO A 134 14.11 3.00 -16.97
N ARG A 135 15.22 3.16 -16.25
CA ARG A 135 16.55 2.99 -16.81
C ARG A 135 16.76 1.56 -17.33
N PRO A 136 17.64 1.36 -18.32
CA PRO A 136 18.00 0.02 -18.79
C PRO A 136 18.83 -0.74 -17.74
N GLY A 137 18.65 -2.06 -17.68
CA GLY A 137 19.32 -2.94 -16.73
C GLY A 137 18.68 -2.91 -15.34
N ASP A 138 19.48 -2.98 -14.28
CA ASP A 138 19.00 -2.86 -12.92
C ASP A 138 18.31 -1.51 -12.71
N SER A 139 17.05 -1.55 -12.34
CA SER A 139 16.17 -0.38 -12.22
C SER A 139 15.43 -0.33 -10.88
N ASP A 140 15.85 -1.15 -9.92
CA ASP A 140 15.16 -1.29 -8.62
C ASP A 140 13.66 -1.62 -8.83
N GLY A 141 13.37 -2.65 -9.63
CA GLY A 141 11.99 -3.05 -9.91
C GLY A 141 11.16 -2.01 -10.68
N GLY A 142 11.81 -1.10 -11.40
CA GLY A 142 11.16 -0.04 -12.18
C GLY A 142 11.12 1.32 -11.48
N TYR A 143 11.57 1.41 -10.23
CA TYR A 143 11.55 2.66 -9.46
C TYR A 143 12.63 3.67 -9.86
N ALA A 144 13.65 3.27 -10.62
CA ALA A 144 14.58 4.21 -11.26
C ALA A 144 14.00 4.71 -12.60
N VAL A 145 13.08 5.69 -12.54
CA VAL A 145 12.35 6.20 -13.71
C VAL A 145 13.26 7.07 -14.58
N ALA A 146 13.36 6.72 -15.87
CA ALA A 146 14.09 7.49 -16.88
C ALA A 146 13.16 8.40 -17.70
N ASP A 147 11.86 8.09 -17.79
CA ASP A 147 10.87 8.92 -18.49
C ASP A 147 9.47 8.69 -17.91
N TYR A 148 8.87 9.76 -17.37
CA TYR A 148 7.49 9.74 -16.85
C TYR A 148 6.41 9.85 -17.93
N ARG A 149 6.79 10.16 -19.17
CA ARG A 149 5.87 10.41 -20.29
C ARG A 149 5.66 9.20 -21.19
N THR A 150 6.36 8.11 -20.93
CA THR A 150 6.27 6.89 -21.72
C THR A 150 6.10 5.66 -20.83
N VAL A 151 5.33 4.70 -21.30
CA VAL A 151 5.24 3.36 -20.72
C VAL A 151 6.48 2.57 -21.14
N ARG A 152 6.96 1.68 -20.28
CA ARG A 152 8.03 0.72 -20.57
C ARG A 152 7.69 -0.04 -21.86
N PRO A 153 8.55 -0.01 -22.90
CA PRO A 153 8.18 -0.45 -24.24
C PRO A 153 7.72 -1.91 -24.39
N ASP A 154 8.17 -2.79 -23.50
CA ASP A 154 7.75 -4.20 -23.48
C ASP A 154 6.36 -4.41 -22.90
N LEU A 155 5.80 -3.41 -22.19
CA LEU A 155 4.45 -3.45 -21.64
C LEU A 155 3.40 -2.87 -22.58
N GLY A 156 3.78 -1.92 -23.43
CA GLY A 156 2.88 -1.22 -24.35
C GLY A 156 3.22 0.25 -24.52
N THR A 157 2.21 1.06 -24.82
CA THR A 157 2.33 2.50 -25.07
C THR A 157 1.46 3.29 -24.08
N MET A 158 1.55 4.64 -24.09
CA MET A 158 0.66 5.49 -23.31
C MET A 158 -0.79 5.39 -23.78
N GLU A 159 -1.03 5.15 -25.06
CA GLU A 159 -2.35 4.89 -25.65
C GLU A 159 -2.93 3.56 -25.15
N ASP A 160 -2.08 2.52 -24.96
CA ASP A 160 -2.51 1.25 -24.34
C ASP A 160 -2.89 1.45 -22.87
N LEU A 161 -2.15 2.29 -22.13
CA LEU A 161 -2.47 2.65 -20.75
C LEU A 161 -3.84 3.37 -20.66
N GLU A 162 -4.06 4.36 -21.51
CA GLU A 162 -5.31 5.12 -21.59
C GLU A 162 -6.50 4.21 -21.94
N HIS A 163 -6.31 3.31 -22.91
CA HIS A 163 -7.32 2.33 -23.29
C HIS A 163 -7.64 1.38 -22.13
N LEU A 164 -6.62 0.79 -21.50
CA LEU A 164 -6.80 -0.08 -20.33
C LEU A 164 -7.54 0.63 -19.20
N ALA A 165 -7.18 1.89 -18.91
CA ALA A 165 -7.86 2.69 -17.89
C ALA A 165 -9.36 2.87 -18.20
N GLY A 166 -9.71 3.03 -19.49
CA GLY A 166 -11.09 3.09 -19.96
C GLY A 166 -11.85 1.78 -19.73
N GLU A 167 -11.28 0.66 -20.14
CA GLU A 167 -11.87 -0.68 -19.98
C GLU A 167 -12.05 -1.05 -18.50
N LEU A 168 -11.04 -0.83 -17.67
CA LEU A 168 -11.12 -1.04 -16.23
C LEU A 168 -12.25 -0.22 -15.61
N ARG A 169 -12.33 1.07 -15.95
CA ARG A 169 -13.38 1.97 -15.44
C ARG A 169 -14.77 1.54 -15.87
N ALA A 170 -14.95 1.05 -17.09
CA ALA A 170 -16.22 0.51 -17.57
C ALA A 170 -16.71 -0.66 -16.71
N GLU A 171 -15.80 -1.43 -16.14
CA GLU A 171 -16.07 -2.54 -15.24
C GLU A 171 -15.99 -2.17 -13.74
N GLY A 172 -15.89 -0.88 -13.42
CA GLY A 172 -15.88 -0.36 -12.04
C GLY A 172 -14.56 -0.58 -11.29
N ILE A 173 -13.45 -0.80 -12.01
CA ILE A 173 -12.12 -0.99 -11.45
C ILE A 173 -11.31 0.30 -11.65
N SER A 174 -10.83 0.88 -10.56
CA SER A 174 -9.96 2.06 -10.59
C SER A 174 -8.51 1.67 -10.83
N LEU A 175 -7.84 2.33 -11.77
CA LEU A 175 -6.41 2.10 -12.06
C LEU A 175 -5.53 2.93 -11.13
N VAL A 176 -4.53 2.27 -10.55
CA VAL A 176 -3.50 2.86 -9.69
C VAL A 176 -2.13 2.70 -10.32
N VAL A 177 -1.33 3.76 -10.31
CA VAL A 177 0.02 3.79 -10.87
C VAL A 177 0.99 4.42 -9.87
N ASP A 178 2.23 3.94 -9.86
CA ASP A 178 3.31 4.53 -9.06
C ASP A 178 3.79 5.85 -9.65
N LEU A 179 4.04 6.83 -8.78
CA LEU A 179 4.69 8.08 -9.08
C LEU A 179 5.87 8.27 -8.11
N VAL A 180 7.07 8.05 -8.60
CA VAL A 180 8.30 8.21 -7.81
C VAL A 180 8.61 9.69 -7.65
N LEU A 181 8.57 10.19 -6.41
CA LEU A 181 8.74 11.62 -6.12
C LEU A 181 10.13 11.98 -5.62
N ASN A 182 10.82 11.05 -4.93
CA ASN A 182 12.09 11.38 -4.29
C ASN A 182 13.24 11.50 -5.29
N HIS A 183 13.25 10.70 -6.35
CA HIS A 183 14.40 10.57 -7.25
C HIS A 183 13.99 10.26 -8.69
N VAL A 184 14.94 10.39 -9.59
CA VAL A 184 14.86 9.91 -10.98
C VAL A 184 16.09 9.07 -11.30
N ALA A 185 16.04 8.30 -12.39
CA ALA A 185 17.22 7.59 -12.88
C ALA A 185 18.32 8.56 -13.32
N ALA A 186 19.58 8.14 -13.18
CA ALA A 186 20.73 8.88 -13.71
C ALA A 186 20.68 9.04 -15.25
N GLU A 187 19.86 8.27 -15.93
CA GLU A 187 19.58 8.32 -17.38
C GLU A 187 18.38 9.23 -17.73
N HIS A 188 17.66 9.76 -16.75
CA HIS A 188 16.55 10.70 -16.98
C HIS A 188 17.04 11.94 -17.74
N GLU A 189 16.22 12.51 -18.63
CA GLU A 189 16.58 13.69 -19.42
C GLU A 189 17.12 14.83 -18.53
N TRP A 190 16.56 15.05 -17.37
CA TRP A 190 17.02 16.10 -16.43
C TRP A 190 18.46 15.85 -15.96
N ALA A 191 18.81 14.60 -15.63
CA ALA A 191 20.17 14.23 -15.22
C ALA A 191 21.16 14.31 -16.40
N VAL A 192 20.75 13.92 -17.60
CA VAL A 192 21.55 14.05 -18.84
C VAL A 192 21.85 15.53 -19.12
N ARG A 193 20.86 16.40 -19.03
CA ARG A 193 21.02 17.86 -19.23
C ARG A 193 21.86 18.52 -18.13
N ALA A 194 21.72 18.04 -16.89
CA ALA A 194 22.59 18.48 -15.78
C ALA A 194 24.07 18.15 -16.05
N ARG A 195 24.37 16.93 -16.57
CA ARG A 195 25.72 16.55 -17.01
C ARG A 195 26.21 17.38 -18.19
N ALA A 196 25.31 17.80 -19.08
CA ALA A 196 25.64 18.71 -20.19
C ALA A 196 25.95 20.13 -19.73
N GLY A 197 25.84 20.45 -18.43
CA GLY A 197 26.15 21.74 -17.85
C GLY A 197 25.01 22.74 -17.88
N GLU A 198 23.77 22.34 -18.19
CA GLU A 198 22.60 23.21 -18.15
C GLU A 198 22.22 23.52 -16.70
N GLN A 199 22.44 24.78 -16.28
CA GLN A 199 22.27 25.18 -14.88
C GLN A 199 20.86 24.91 -14.33
N ARG A 200 19.83 25.18 -15.14
CA ARG A 200 18.42 24.88 -14.76
C ARG A 200 18.27 23.44 -14.26
N TYR A 201 18.83 22.46 -14.96
CA TYR A 201 18.68 21.04 -14.63
C TYR A 201 19.68 20.59 -13.55
N ARG A 202 20.83 21.26 -13.41
CA ARG A 202 21.71 21.03 -12.25
C ARG A 202 20.99 21.40 -10.95
N ASP A 203 20.17 22.45 -10.96
CA ASP A 203 19.41 22.92 -9.81
C ASP A 203 18.21 22.00 -9.45
N TYR A 204 17.87 21.03 -10.32
CA TYR A 204 16.88 19.99 -10.01
C TYR A 204 17.42 18.93 -9.03
N PHE A 205 18.73 18.88 -8.84
CA PHE A 205 19.42 17.90 -8.00
C PHE A 205 20.22 18.56 -6.90
N LEU A 206 20.59 17.78 -5.89
CA LEU A 206 21.50 18.18 -4.83
C LEU A 206 22.92 17.69 -5.18
N ILE A 207 23.75 18.58 -5.69
CA ILE A 207 25.10 18.27 -6.19
C ILE A 207 26.11 19.10 -5.38
N PHE A 208 27.12 18.43 -4.82
CA PHE A 208 28.14 19.03 -3.97
C PHE A 208 29.53 18.87 -4.60
N PRO A 209 30.40 19.90 -4.57
CA PRO A 209 31.70 19.86 -5.21
C PRO A 209 32.71 18.96 -4.48
N ASP A 210 32.50 18.72 -3.19
CA ASP A 210 33.38 17.92 -2.32
C ASP A 210 32.57 17.22 -1.23
N ARG A 211 33.25 16.47 -0.34
CA ARG A 211 32.61 15.71 0.75
C ARG A 211 32.22 16.53 1.97
N THR A 212 32.50 17.84 2.03
CA THR A 212 32.28 18.64 3.24
C THR A 212 30.81 18.63 3.67
N GLU A 213 29.90 18.93 2.74
CA GLU A 213 28.45 18.87 3.01
C GLU A 213 27.92 17.43 3.07
N PRO A 214 28.23 16.52 2.12
CA PRO A 214 27.86 15.11 2.21
C PRO A 214 28.20 14.47 3.55
N ASP A 215 29.46 14.59 4.03
CA ASP A 215 29.90 14.02 5.32
C ASP A 215 29.15 14.61 6.52
N ALA A 216 28.69 15.89 6.40
CA ALA A 216 27.93 16.52 7.45
C ALA A 216 26.46 16.02 7.50
N TYR A 217 25.89 15.65 6.36
CA TYR A 217 24.57 15.00 6.28
C TYR A 217 24.62 13.53 6.73
N GLU A 218 25.60 12.75 6.26
CA GLU A 218 25.72 11.31 6.56
C GLU A 218 25.88 10.99 8.06
N ARG A 219 26.19 11.99 8.90
CA ARG A 219 26.22 11.80 10.39
C ARG A 219 24.85 11.44 10.97
N SER A 220 23.77 11.78 10.29
CA SER A 220 22.39 11.59 10.77
C SER A 220 21.52 10.82 9.79
N LEU A 221 21.99 10.57 8.56
CA LEU A 221 21.21 9.84 7.56
C LEU A 221 21.23 8.34 7.81
N PRO A 222 20.08 7.65 7.68
CA PRO A 222 20.05 6.20 7.61
C PRO A 222 20.55 5.71 6.25
N GLU A 223 21.10 4.51 6.22
CA GLU A 223 21.35 3.77 4.98
C GLU A 223 20.14 2.87 4.69
N VAL A 224 19.46 3.08 3.56
CA VAL A 224 18.27 2.30 3.20
C VAL A 224 18.65 0.91 2.70
N PHE A 225 19.72 0.83 1.90
CA PHE A 225 20.24 -0.41 1.34
C PHE A 225 21.71 -0.61 1.70
N PRO A 226 22.04 -0.91 2.97
CA PRO A 226 23.42 -0.97 3.44
C PRO A 226 24.26 -2.05 2.75
N ASP A 227 23.63 -3.14 2.26
CA ASP A 227 24.37 -4.28 1.70
C ASP A 227 24.89 -4.01 0.27
N PHE A 228 24.14 -3.28 -0.56
CA PHE A 228 24.51 -3.09 -1.97
C PHE A 228 24.56 -1.63 -2.44
N ALA A 229 24.05 -0.69 -1.66
CA ALA A 229 24.12 0.74 -1.94
C ALA A 229 24.49 1.53 -0.68
N PRO A 230 25.68 1.30 -0.09
CA PRO A 230 26.10 2.00 1.12
C PRO A 230 26.38 3.47 0.84
N GLY A 231 26.05 4.31 1.81
CA GLY A 231 26.16 5.76 1.72
C GLY A 231 24.95 6.42 1.05
N ASN A 232 24.94 7.76 1.05
CA ASN A 232 23.84 8.56 0.49
C ASN A 232 24.30 9.51 -0.61
N PHE A 233 25.55 9.40 -1.08
CA PHE A 233 26.12 10.27 -2.09
C PHE A 233 27.04 9.52 -3.04
N THR A 234 26.83 9.74 -4.33
CA THR A 234 27.60 9.11 -5.42
C THR A 234 28.35 10.18 -6.20
N TRP A 235 29.66 9.96 -6.47
CA TRP A 235 30.42 10.82 -7.35
C TRP A 235 30.02 10.58 -8.80
N ASP A 236 29.74 11.67 -9.53
CA ASP A 236 29.47 11.63 -10.97
C ASP A 236 30.44 12.54 -11.72
N ASP A 237 31.24 11.95 -12.61
CA ASP A 237 32.25 12.66 -13.39
C ASP A 237 31.63 13.69 -14.36
N GLY A 238 30.42 13.43 -14.86
CA GLY A 238 29.73 14.30 -15.80
C GLY A 238 29.31 15.62 -15.19
N VAL A 239 28.81 15.61 -13.95
CA VAL A 239 28.52 16.85 -13.23
C VAL A 239 29.71 17.37 -12.44
N GLY A 240 30.77 16.55 -12.28
CA GLY A 240 31.97 16.91 -11.50
C GLY A 240 31.68 17.15 -10.02
N GLY A 241 30.86 16.29 -9.41
CA GLY A 241 30.43 16.48 -8.03
C GLY A 241 29.76 15.24 -7.41
N TRP A 242 29.51 15.33 -6.11
CA TRP A 242 28.77 14.34 -5.33
C TRP A 242 27.27 14.59 -5.46
N VAL A 243 26.55 13.66 -6.05
CA VAL A 243 25.08 13.70 -6.20
C VAL A 243 24.45 12.98 -5.02
N TRP A 244 23.37 13.51 -4.49
CA TRP A 244 22.59 12.84 -3.46
C TRP A 244 21.86 11.61 -4.06
N THR A 245 22.03 10.45 -3.44
CA THR A 245 21.48 9.15 -3.87
C THR A 245 21.04 8.37 -2.62
N THR A 246 19.82 8.64 -2.16
CA THR A 246 19.28 8.01 -0.93
C THR A 246 19.17 6.48 -1.04
N PHE A 247 18.84 5.98 -2.24
CA PHE A 247 18.62 4.57 -2.52
C PHE A 247 19.82 3.99 -3.28
N ASN A 248 19.70 3.77 -4.57
CA ASN A 248 20.78 3.25 -5.39
C ASN A 248 21.61 4.39 -6.01
N SER A 249 22.88 4.11 -6.33
CA SER A 249 23.80 5.08 -6.95
C SER A 249 23.30 5.67 -8.27
N PHE A 250 22.40 4.98 -8.94
CA PHE A 250 21.77 5.41 -10.18
C PHE A 250 20.42 6.11 -9.99
N GLN A 251 19.97 6.32 -8.74
CA GLN A 251 18.75 7.05 -8.38
C GLN A 251 19.13 8.40 -7.78
N TRP A 252 19.02 9.46 -8.58
CA TRP A 252 19.41 10.81 -8.20
C TRP A 252 18.27 11.54 -7.52
N ASP A 253 18.46 11.92 -6.28
CA ASP A 253 17.45 12.62 -5.46
C ASP A 253 17.16 14.01 -5.98
N LEU A 254 15.89 14.38 -6.00
CA LEU A 254 15.38 15.63 -6.51
C LEU A 254 15.42 16.74 -5.45
N ASN A 255 15.67 17.96 -5.88
CA ASN A 255 15.66 19.15 -5.06
C ASN A 255 14.28 19.81 -5.02
N TRP A 256 13.41 19.38 -4.12
CA TRP A 256 12.05 19.92 -3.97
C TRP A 256 12.01 21.36 -3.45
N ARG A 257 13.15 21.97 -3.08
CA ARG A 257 13.25 23.41 -2.83
C ARG A 257 13.25 24.24 -4.12
N ASN A 258 13.39 23.59 -5.27
CA ASN A 258 13.30 24.22 -6.59
C ASN A 258 11.84 24.15 -7.09
N PRO A 259 11.15 25.30 -7.27
CA PRO A 259 9.75 25.31 -7.70
C PRO A 259 9.53 24.72 -9.09
N HIS A 260 10.55 24.71 -9.95
CA HIS A 260 10.44 24.05 -11.25
C HIS A 260 10.24 22.55 -11.14
N VAL A 261 10.79 21.89 -10.11
CA VAL A 261 10.55 20.46 -9.84
C VAL A 261 9.07 20.25 -9.50
N MET A 262 8.47 21.11 -8.67
CA MET A 262 7.04 21.05 -8.38
C MET A 262 6.19 21.21 -9.64
N ALA A 263 6.53 22.16 -10.52
CA ALA A 263 5.79 22.40 -11.75
C ALA A 263 5.86 21.21 -12.72
N GLU A 264 7.04 20.57 -12.85
CA GLU A 264 7.19 19.34 -13.66
C GLU A 264 6.31 18.20 -13.12
N PHE A 265 6.33 17.97 -11.80
CA PHE A 265 5.50 16.92 -11.21
C PHE A 265 4.00 17.23 -11.24
N ALA A 266 3.59 18.48 -11.07
CA ALA A 266 2.20 18.87 -11.25
C ALA A 266 1.70 18.56 -12.67
N ASP A 267 2.52 18.82 -13.70
CA ASP A 267 2.20 18.52 -15.09
C ASP A 267 2.15 16.99 -15.34
N ILE A 268 3.10 16.21 -14.79
CA ILE A 268 3.10 14.73 -14.87
C ILE A 268 1.83 14.15 -14.23
N VAL A 269 1.47 14.63 -13.03
CA VAL A 269 0.27 14.20 -12.31
C VAL A 269 -0.99 14.45 -13.13
N LEU A 270 -1.09 15.63 -13.74
CA LEU A 270 -2.27 16.00 -14.55
C LEU A 270 -2.32 15.25 -15.88
N ASP A 271 -1.17 14.95 -16.51
CA ASP A 271 -1.12 14.11 -17.71
C ASP A 271 -1.61 12.68 -17.41
N LEU A 272 -1.09 12.05 -16.35
CA LEU A 272 -1.55 10.72 -15.94
C LEU A 272 -3.04 10.70 -15.58
N ALA A 273 -3.53 11.76 -14.91
CA ALA A 273 -4.95 11.95 -14.64
C ALA A 273 -5.79 12.00 -15.91
N ASN A 274 -5.33 12.71 -16.95
CA ASN A 274 -6.01 12.84 -18.21
C ASN A 274 -5.99 11.57 -19.06
N ARG A 275 -5.03 10.68 -18.80
CA ARG A 275 -5.00 9.32 -19.36
C ARG A 275 -5.86 8.31 -18.60
N GLY A 276 -6.57 8.77 -17.56
CA GLY A 276 -7.55 7.96 -16.85
C GLY A 276 -7.01 7.20 -15.65
N VAL A 277 -5.79 7.48 -15.19
CA VAL A 277 -5.30 7.02 -13.89
C VAL A 277 -6.15 7.65 -12.79
N GLU A 278 -6.57 6.86 -11.80
CA GLU A 278 -7.50 7.29 -10.76
C GLU A 278 -6.89 7.37 -9.37
N VAL A 279 -5.76 6.69 -9.13
CA VAL A 279 -4.98 6.81 -7.90
C VAL A 279 -3.50 6.85 -8.25
N LEU A 280 -2.76 7.77 -7.64
CA LEU A 280 -1.30 7.83 -7.73
C LEU A 280 -0.68 7.41 -6.40
N ARG A 281 0.18 6.38 -6.43
CA ARG A 281 1.02 6.02 -5.30
C ARG A 281 2.27 6.88 -5.30
N LEU A 282 2.37 7.73 -4.29
CA LEU A 282 3.49 8.65 -4.11
C LEU A 282 4.65 7.89 -3.44
N ASP A 283 5.53 7.33 -4.27
CA ASP A 283 6.64 6.52 -3.82
C ASP A 283 7.71 7.33 -3.12
N ALA A 284 8.24 6.79 -2.04
CA ALA A 284 9.33 7.34 -1.24
C ALA A 284 9.12 8.81 -0.79
N ILE A 285 7.85 9.24 -0.63
CA ILE A 285 7.51 10.64 -0.35
C ILE A 285 8.15 11.15 0.94
N ALA A 286 8.37 10.28 1.93
CA ALA A 286 8.97 10.65 3.21
C ALA A 286 10.38 11.23 3.06
N PHE A 287 11.09 10.90 1.97
CA PHE A 287 12.48 11.29 1.74
C PHE A 287 12.65 12.56 0.91
N THR A 288 11.58 13.18 0.39
CA THR A 288 11.66 14.29 -0.56
C THR A 288 12.33 15.55 -0.01
N ILE A 289 12.28 15.80 1.28
CA ILE A 289 12.84 17.01 1.93
C ILE A 289 14.15 16.70 2.66
N LYS A 290 15.22 17.40 2.27
CA LYS A 290 16.55 17.26 2.84
C LYS A 290 16.84 18.39 3.81
N ARG A 291 17.00 18.07 5.11
CA ARG A 291 17.29 19.03 6.17
C ARG A 291 18.54 18.59 6.94
N LYS A 292 19.57 19.41 6.91
CA LYS A 292 20.84 19.11 7.58
C LYS A 292 20.65 18.92 9.09
N GLY A 293 21.26 17.87 9.63
CA GLY A 293 21.19 17.53 11.06
C GLY A 293 19.93 16.75 11.46
N THR A 294 19.13 16.32 10.48
CA THR A 294 18.04 15.36 10.66
C THR A 294 18.34 14.09 9.87
N ASP A 295 17.49 13.08 10.01
CA ASP A 295 17.51 11.86 9.18
C ASP A 295 16.99 12.08 7.75
N CYS A 296 16.49 13.28 7.43
CA CYS A 296 15.85 13.64 6.16
C CYS A 296 14.65 12.75 5.79
N GLN A 297 13.97 12.20 6.79
CA GLN A 297 12.77 11.42 6.63
C GLN A 297 11.60 12.09 7.36
N GLY A 298 10.39 12.12 6.77
CA GLY A 298 9.19 12.65 7.40
C GLY A 298 9.27 14.15 7.79
N GLN A 299 10.06 14.94 7.10
CA GLN A 299 10.19 16.37 7.44
C GLN A 299 8.87 17.11 7.20
N PRO A 300 8.52 18.12 8.01
CA PRO A 300 7.21 18.79 7.95
C PRO A 300 6.80 19.33 6.57
N GLU A 301 7.74 19.77 5.75
CA GLU A 301 7.49 20.31 4.42
C GLU A 301 7.05 19.23 3.41
N VAL A 302 7.24 17.94 3.70
CA VAL A 302 6.73 16.84 2.88
C VAL A 302 5.22 16.95 2.70
N HIS A 303 4.50 17.32 3.76
CA HIS A 303 3.05 17.49 3.73
C HIS A 303 2.62 18.68 2.88
N ALA A 304 3.44 19.73 2.78
CA ALA A 304 3.17 20.85 1.88
C ALA A 304 3.31 20.46 0.40
N ILE A 305 4.27 19.57 0.04
CA ILE A 305 4.35 19.00 -1.32
C ILE A 305 3.03 18.29 -1.67
N THR A 306 2.56 17.43 -0.79
CA THR A 306 1.31 16.68 -1.02
C THR A 306 0.10 17.60 -1.05
N GLU A 307 0.05 18.64 -0.19
CA GLU A 307 -1.03 19.65 -0.18
C GLU A 307 -1.11 20.39 -1.53
N VAL A 308 0.03 20.80 -2.10
CA VAL A 308 0.08 21.43 -3.43
C VAL A 308 -0.42 20.48 -4.51
N LEU A 309 0.10 19.24 -4.58
CA LEU A 309 -0.33 18.25 -5.58
C LEU A 309 -1.82 17.91 -5.44
N ARG A 310 -2.31 17.79 -4.20
CA ARG A 310 -3.73 17.56 -3.96
C ARG A 310 -4.60 18.75 -4.39
N ALA A 311 -4.20 19.98 -4.04
CA ALA A 311 -4.95 21.17 -4.44
C ALA A 311 -5.09 21.26 -5.98
N ILE A 312 -4.00 21.02 -6.71
CA ILE A 312 -3.99 21.02 -8.18
C ILE A 312 -4.89 19.93 -8.75
N THR A 313 -4.85 18.72 -8.22
CA THR A 313 -5.73 17.63 -8.68
C THR A 313 -7.19 17.93 -8.36
N ARG A 314 -7.51 18.46 -7.17
CA ARG A 314 -8.88 18.85 -6.81
C ARG A 314 -9.44 19.97 -7.69
N ILE A 315 -8.59 20.83 -8.25
CA ILE A 315 -8.99 21.87 -9.22
C ILE A 315 -9.28 21.26 -10.60
N ALA A 316 -8.31 20.51 -11.16
CA ALA A 316 -8.36 20.06 -12.56
C ALA A 316 -8.96 18.66 -12.77
N ALA A 317 -8.69 17.72 -11.86
CA ALA A 317 -9.02 16.31 -12.00
C ALA A 317 -9.40 15.68 -10.63
N PRO A 318 -10.49 16.14 -9.97
CA PRO A 318 -10.81 15.77 -8.60
C PRO A 318 -11.17 14.29 -8.38
N ALA A 319 -11.30 13.51 -9.45
CA ALA A 319 -11.46 12.06 -9.35
C ALA A 319 -10.19 11.33 -8.92
N ILE A 320 -9.02 11.99 -8.97
CA ILE A 320 -7.75 11.39 -8.50
C ILE A 320 -7.66 11.39 -6.99
N ASP A 321 -7.25 10.25 -6.42
CA ASP A 321 -6.78 10.15 -5.05
C ASP A 321 -5.26 9.94 -4.99
N LEU A 322 -4.65 10.45 -3.93
CA LEU A 322 -3.22 10.31 -3.65
C LEU A 322 -3.02 9.28 -2.53
N LYS A 323 -2.14 8.32 -2.78
CA LYS A 323 -1.77 7.27 -1.83
C LYS A 323 -0.32 7.45 -1.38
N ALA A 324 -0.10 7.81 -0.11
CA ALA A 324 1.23 7.94 0.44
C ALA A 324 1.90 6.57 0.63
N GLU A 325 3.13 6.46 0.16
CA GLU A 325 4.05 5.42 0.61
C GLU A 325 5.09 6.08 1.52
N ALA A 326 4.95 5.80 2.81
CA ALA A 326 5.82 6.33 3.85
C ALA A 326 6.06 5.23 4.90
N ILE A 327 7.29 4.74 4.96
CA ILE A 327 7.71 3.76 5.97
C ILE A 327 8.27 4.56 7.15
N VAL A 328 7.38 5.00 8.02
CA VAL A 328 7.66 5.81 9.22
C VAL A 328 6.99 5.18 10.44
N ALA A 329 7.29 5.70 11.63
CA ALA A 329 6.63 5.25 12.86
C ALA A 329 5.09 5.38 12.75
N PRO A 330 4.29 4.50 13.38
CA PRO A 330 2.83 4.50 13.25
C PRO A 330 2.18 5.83 13.63
N THR A 331 2.72 6.54 14.62
CA THR A 331 2.24 7.86 15.04
C THR A 331 2.52 8.96 14.02
N GLU A 332 3.57 8.84 13.24
CA GLU A 332 3.97 9.79 12.19
C GLU A 332 3.19 9.54 10.90
N LEU A 333 2.81 8.28 10.63
CA LEU A 333 2.08 7.89 9.42
C LEU A 333 0.75 8.64 9.27
N LEU A 334 0.06 8.96 10.37
CA LEU A 334 -1.17 9.74 10.32
C LEU A 334 -1.00 11.17 9.81
N GLN A 335 0.20 11.74 9.88
CA GLN A 335 0.47 13.05 9.31
C GLN A 335 0.30 13.01 7.77
N TYR A 336 0.62 11.88 7.13
CA TYR A 336 0.42 11.67 5.69
C TYR A 336 -1.04 11.51 5.29
N LEU A 337 -1.91 11.10 6.21
CA LEU A 337 -3.36 11.08 6.04
C LEU A 337 -4.04 12.40 6.43
N GLY A 338 -3.28 13.31 7.02
CA GLY A 338 -3.70 14.67 7.37
C GLY A 338 -4.10 14.84 8.83
N GLN A 339 -3.26 15.55 9.58
CA GLN A 339 -3.54 16.00 10.93
C GLN A 339 -3.46 17.52 11.04
N GLY A 340 -4.20 18.11 12.00
CA GLY A 340 -4.18 19.54 12.27
C GLY A 340 -4.55 20.37 11.03
N LYS A 341 -3.67 21.26 10.58
CA LYS A 341 -3.93 22.12 9.40
C LYS A 341 -4.04 21.33 8.10
N TYR A 342 -3.50 20.11 8.04
CA TYR A 342 -3.47 19.25 6.84
C TYR A 342 -4.67 18.29 6.74
N THR A 343 -5.61 18.33 7.69
CA THR A 343 -6.81 17.47 7.65
C THR A 343 -7.60 17.67 6.36
N GLY A 344 -7.74 16.59 5.57
CA GLY A 344 -8.41 16.59 4.27
C GLY A 344 -7.64 17.24 3.12
N LYS A 345 -6.35 17.59 3.32
CA LYS A 345 -5.55 18.37 2.37
C LYS A 345 -4.31 17.66 1.82
N VAL A 346 -4.03 16.45 2.28
CA VAL A 346 -2.88 15.64 1.86
C VAL A 346 -3.34 14.32 1.25
N SER A 347 -2.67 13.21 1.50
CA SER A 347 -3.04 11.93 0.89
C SER A 347 -4.41 11.41 1.37
N ASP A 348 -5.11 10.75 0.48
CA ASP A 348 -6.40 10.10 0.72
C ASP A 348 -6.21 8.71 1.31
N LEU A 349 -5.09 8.07 0.95
CA LEU A 349 -4.77 6.68 1.26
C LEU A 349 -3.36 6.56 1.81
N ALA A 350 -3.15 5.63 2.76
CA ALA A 350 -1.82 5.19 3.22
C ALA A 350 -1.83 3.70 3.57
N TYR A 351 -0.66 3.08 3.56
CA TYR A 351 -0.49 1.67 3.91
C TYR A 351 -0.59 1.43 5.43
N HIS A 352 -1.38 0.45 5.84
CA HIS A 352 -1.49 0.03 7.23
C HIS A 352 -0.37 -0.96 7.59
N ASN A 353 0.87 -0.48 7.60
CA ASN A 353 2.05 -1.30 7.82
C ASN A 353 2.03 -2.01 9.19
N SER A 354 1.59 -1.30 10.24
CA SER A 354 1.49 -1.88 11.59
C SER A 354 0.59 -3.13 11.62
N LEU A 355 -0.59 -3.09 10.95
CA LEU A 355 -1.47 -4.26 10.89
C LEU A 355 -0.78 -5.44 10.21
N MET A 356 -0.11 -5.21 9.09
CA MET A 356 0.62 -6.23 8.34
C MET A 356 1.66 -6.90 9.22
N VAL A 357 2.53 -6.14 9.89
CA VAL A 357 3.58 -6.66 10.77
C VAL A 357 2.97 -7.43 11.95
N GLN A 358 1.91 -6.91 12.57
CA GLN A 358 1.27 -7.58 13.70
C GLN A 358 0.57 -8.90 13.31
N ILE A 359 0.02 -9.02 12.08
CA ILE A 359 -0.52 -10.30 11.60
C ILE A 359 0.59 -11.35 11.53
N TRP A 360 1.74 -11.03 10.95
CA TRP A 360 2.88 -11.96 10.89
C TRP A 360 3.45 -12.26 12.28
N SER A 361 3.53 -11.26 13.16
CA SER A 361 3.97 -11.43 14.56
C SER A 361 3.07 -12.41 15.32
N MET A 362 1.74 -12.22 15.26
CA MET A 362 0.77 -13.10 15.91
C MET A 362 0.86 -14.54 15.40
N LEU A 363 1.03 -14.75 14.12
CA LEU A 363 1.15 -16.09 13.51
C LEU A 363 2.41 -16.81 13.96
N ALA A 364 3.57 -16.14 13.99
CA ALA A 364 4.82 -16.71 14.43
C ALA A 364 4.82 -16.99 15.95
N ALA A 365 4.41 -16.01 16.75
CA ALA A 365 4.37 -16.12 18.21
C ALA A 365 3.23 -16.99 18.72
N ARG A 366 2.16 -17.19 17.92
CA ARG A 366 0.88 -17.82 18.34
C ARG A 366 0.26 -17.11 19.55
N ASP A 367 0.45 -15.79 19.58
CA ASP A 367 0.05 -14.91 20.70
C ASP A 367 -0.32 -13.55 20.18
N THR A 368 -1.39 -12.96 20.72
CA THR A 368 -1.96 -11.67 20.28
C THR A 368 -1.59 -10.50 21.20
N THR A 369 -0.89 -10.74 22.29
CA THR A 369 -0.65 -9.74 23.35
C THR A 369 0.03 -8.48 22.80
N LEU A 370 1.11 -8.63 22.05
CA LEU A 370 1.82 -7.50 21.43
C LEU A 370 0.95 -6.80 20.40
N ALA A 371 0.22 -7.56 19.58
CA ALA A 371 -0.66 -6.99 18.56
C ALA A 371 -1.82 -6.19 19.16
N VAL A 372 -2.41 -6.67 20.26
CA VAL A 372 -3.45 -5.94 20.99
C VAL A 372 -2.93 -4.62 21.51
N GLU A 373 -1.77 -4.60 22.18
CA GLU A 373 -1.11 -3.38 22.66
C GLU A 373 -0.85 -2.39 21.52
N ALA A 374 -0.10 -2.84 20.50
CA ALA A 374 0.32 -1.99 19.39
C ALA A 374 -0.88 -1.41 18.60
N LEU A 375 -1.92 -2.22 18.33
CA LEU A 375 -3.07 -1.78 17.55
C LEU A 375 -4.08 -0.94 18.37
N GLN A 376 -4.12 -1.09 19.71
CA GLN A 376 -4.90 -0.20 20.58
C GLN A 376 -4.26 1.19 20.71
N ASN A 377 -2.92 1.25 20.67
CA ASN A 377 -2.15 2.50 20.76
C ASN A 377 -2.15 3.32 19.47
N LEU A 378 -2.62 2.75 18.35
CA LEU A 378 -2.71 3.50 17.10
C LEU A 378 -3.65 4.70 17.26
N PRO A 379 -3.19 5.89 16.87
CA PRO A 379 -4.03 7.06 16.88
C PRO A 379 -5.16 6.94 15.84
N VAL A 380 -6.22 7.75 16.03
CA VAL A 380 -7.41 7.70 15.17
C VAL A 380 -7.11 8.36 13.82
N GLU A 381 -7.37 7.65 12.74
CA GLU A 381 -7.29 8.16 11.38
C GLU A 381 -8.33 9.26 11.11
N PRO A 382 -8.02 10.24 10.25
CA PRO A 382 -9.00 11.22 9.81
C PRO A 382 -10.14 10.56 9.04
N SER A 383 -11.38 11.00 9.25
CA SER A 383 -12.56 10.50 8.53
C SER A 383 -12.56 10.77 7.03
N THR A 384 -11.60 11.58 6.53
CA THR A 384 -11.41 11.93 5.12
C THR A 384 -10.43 11.03 4.40
N ALA A 385 -9.80 10.10 5.11
CA ALA A 385 -8.76 9.22 4.57
C ALA A 385 -9.09 7.75 4.88
N THR A 386 -8.38 6.83 4.25
CA THR A 386 -8.56 5.41 4.51
C THR A 386 -7.25 4.61 4.43
N TRP A 387 -7.26 3.45 5.05
CA TRP A 387 -6.13 2.53 5.03
C TRP A 387 -6.15 1.63 3.80
N ILE A 388 -4.96 1.36 3.26
CA ILE A 388 -4.69 0.17 2.45
C ILE A 388 -4.26 -0.93 3.41
N THR A 389 -5.11 -1.95 3.59
CA THR A 389 -4.79 -3.13 4.40
C THR A 389 -4.27 -4.25 3.50
N TYR A 390 -3.26 -4.97 3.94
CA TYR A 390 -2.60 -5.97 3.12
C TYR A 390 -1.82 -6.97 3.98
N LEU A 391 -1.57 -8.15 3.46
CA LEU A 391 -0.75 -9.16 4.13
C LEU A 391 0.72 -9.03 3.74
N ARG A 392 0.99 -8.70 2.49
CA ARG A 392 2.31 -8.38 1.92
C ARG A 392 2.17 -7.56 0.64
N CYS A 393 3.27 -7.00 0.16
CA CYS A 393 3.34 -6.33 -1.14
C CYS A 393 4.53 -6.85 -1.97
N HIS A 394 5.03 -6.06 -2.91
CA HIS A 394 6.20 -6.38 -3.72
C HIS A 394 7.53 -6.24 -2.95
N ASP A 395 7.50 -5.48 -1.86
CA ASP A 395 8.69 -5.24 -1.03
C ASP A 395 8.89 -6.33 0.02
N ASP A 396 10.02 -6.24 0.67
CA ASP A 396 10.35 -7.02 1.85
C ASP A 396 9.46 -6.62 3.05
N ILE A 397 9.35 -7.52 3.99
CA ILE A 397 8.72 -7.28 5.28
C ILE A 397 9.79 -6.77 6.25
N GLY A 398 9.77 -5.47 6.53
CA GLY A 398 10.51 -4.86 7.62
C GLY A 398 9.73 -5.01 8.92
N TRP A 399 10.38 -5.52 9.94
CA TRP A 399 9.75 -5.80 11.24
C TRP A 399 9.61 -4.52 12.07
N ALA A 400 8.67 -3.65 11.67
CA ALA A 400 8.37 -2.38 12.37
C ALA A 400 7.63 -2.65 13.69
N ILE A 401 8.31 -3.27 14.66
CA ILE A 401 7.85 -3.45 16.03
C ILE A 401 8.35 -2.28 16.87
N ASP A 402 7.45 -1.56 17.49
CA ASP A 402 7.75 -0.48 18.40
C ASP A 402 8.33 -1.04 19.72
N ASP A 403 9.44 -0.45 20.20
CA ASP A 403 10.13 -0.94 21.40
C ASP A 403 9.33 -0.62 22.67
N ASP A 404 8.56 0.48 22.70
CA ASP A 404 7.72 0.84 23.85
C ASP A 404 6.51 -0.09 23.95
N ASP A 405 5.86 -0.41 22.83
CA ASP A 405 4.76 -1.39 22.77
C ASP A 405 5.26 -2.78 23.20
N ALA A 406 6.44 -3.21 22.73
CA ALA A 406 7.03 -4.47 23.13
C ALA A 406 7.35 -4.50 24.64
N ALA A 407 7.93 -3.42 25.16
CA ALA A 407 8.26 -3.31 26.58
C ALA A 407 7.01 -3.29 27.47
N ALA A 408 5.91 -2.67 27.02
CA ALA A 408 4.64 -2.64 27.75
C ALA A 408 4.08 -4.05 28.02
N VAL A 409 4.35 -5.00 27.12
CA VAL A 409 3.93 -6.41 27.26
C VAL A 409 5.06 -7.34 27.74
N GLY A 410 6.18 -6.77 28.19
CA GLY A 410 7.31 -7.52 28.77
C GLY A 410 8.21 -8.20 27.74
N LEU A 411 8.19 -7.78 26.50
CA LEU A 411 9.07 -8.25 25.42
C LEU A 411 10.20 -7.26 25.16
N SER A 412 11.28 -7.75 24.55
CA SER A 412 12.32 -6.94 23.92
C SER A 412 11.97 -6.79 22.44
N GLY A 413 11.81 -5.55 21.94
CA GLY A 413 11.52 -5.32 20.53
C GLY A 413 12.64 -5.88 19.63
N TYR A 414 13.91 -5.70 20.02
CA TYR A 414 15.05 -6.27 19.30
C TYR A 414 14.99 -7.81 19.21
N ASP A 415 14.78 -8.51 20.34
CA ASP A 415 14.72 -9.97 20.33
C ASP A 415 13.51 -10.48 19.56
N HIS A 416 12.39 -9.77 19.62
CA HIS A 416 11.18 -10.13 18.88
C HIS A 416 11.37 -9.94 17.37
N ARG A 417 11.96 -8.85 16.92
CA ARG A 417 12.31 -8.64 15.48
C ARG A 417 13.27 -9.72 14.99
N SER A 418 14.27 -10.09 15.79
CA SER A 418 15.20 -11.18 15.48
C SER A 418 14.49 -12.53 15.37
N PHE A 419 13.59 -12.83 16.32
CA PHE A 419 12.75 -14.03 16.29
C PHE A 419 11.90 -14.10 15.01
N LEU A 420 11.26 -12.99 14.60
CA LEU A 420 10.45 -12.96 13.38
C LEU A 420 11.30 -13.19 12.12
N ALA A 421 12.49 -12.63 12.08
CA ALA A 421 13.42 -12.86 10.98
C ALA A 421 13.85 -14.32 10.89
N ASP A 422 14.23 -14.94 12.02
CA ASP A 422 14.59 -16.37 12.08
C ASP A 422 13.39 -17.26 11.73
N TRP A 423 12.20 -16.90 12.21
CA TRP A 423 10.98 -17.66 11.92
C TRP A 423 10.67 -17.67 10.44
N TYR A 424 10.61 -16.50 9.81
CA TYR A 424 10.16 -16.39 8.43
C TYR A 424 11.24 -16.70 7.39
N SER A 425 12.52 -16.72 7.76
CA SER A 425 13.60 -17.28 6.93
C SER A 425 13.69 -18.81 7.00
N GLY A 426 12.95 -19.46 7.93
CA GLY A 426 13.06 -20.90 8.17
C GLY A 426 14.26 -21.28 9.03
N GLU A 427 15.03 -20.33 9.56
CA GLU A 427 16.16 -20.61 10.45
C GLU A 427 15.71 -21.03 11.86
N TYR A 428 14.49 -20.66 12.26
CA TYR A 428 13.95 -21.09 13.55
C TYR A 428 13.56 -22.57 13.53
N PRO A 429 14.02 -23.41 14.49
CA PRO A 429 13.96 -24.88 14.40
C PRO A 429 12.57 -25.51 14.19
N THR A 430 11.49 -24.77 14.51
CA THR A 430 10.10 -25.26 14.37
C THR A 430 9.30 -24.47 13.33
N SER A 431 9.99 -23.67 12.53
CA SER A 431 9.36 -22.92 11.44
C SER A 431 9.37 -23.76 10.16
N ASP A 432 8.23 -23.72 9.45
CA ASP A 432 8.06 -24.27 8.12
C ASP A 432 8.06 -23.16 7.04
N ALA A 433 8.33 -21.91 7.43
CA ALA A 433 8.41 -20.79 6.52
C ALA A 433 9.61 -20.91 5.58
N ALA A 434 9.47 -20.44 4.35
CA ALA A 434 10.47 -20.48 3.30
C ALA A 434 10.71 -19.08 2.70
N GLY A 435 10.75 -18.05 3.55
CA GLY A 435 11.12 -16.70 3.15
C GLY A 435 12.63 -16.56 2.93
N LEU A 436 13.02 -15.51 2.24
CA LEU A 436 14.42 -15.19 1.92
C LEU A 436 14.81 -13.88 2.63
N VAL A 437 16.01 -13.85 3.21
CA VAL A 437 16.56 -12.60 3.75
C VAL A 437 16.89 -11.68 2.58
N PHE A 438 16.31 -10.47 2.59
CA PHE A 438 16.58 -9.45 1.56
C PHE A 438 17.71 -8.50 1.99
N GLN A 439 17.65 -7.97 3.20
CA GLN A 439 18.64 -7.07 3.77
C GLN A 439 19.06 -7.57 5.15
N HIS A 440 20.33 -7.46 5.45
CA HIS A 440 20.86 -7.69 6.78
C HIS A 440 21.77 -6.53 7.17
N ASN A 441 21.38 -5.76 8.17
CA ASN A 441 22.23 -4.71 8.73
C ASN A 441 22.98 -5.27 9.96
N PRO A 442 24.28 -5.60 9.85
CA PRO A 442 25.04 -6.18 10.98
C PRO A 442 25.18 -5.24 12.18
N ALA A 443 25.06 -3.92 11.97
CA ALA A 443 25.19 -2.95 13.05
C ALA A 443 23.94 -2.87 13.94
N THR A 444 22.76 -3.09 13.37
CA THR A 444 21.48 -3.06 14.09
C THR A 444 20.89 -4.46 14.31
N GLY A 445 21.38 -5.48 13.60
CA GLY A 445 20.82 -6.83 13.58
C GLY A 445 19.49 -6.92 12.80
N ASP A 446 19.07 -5.83 12.12
CA ASP A 446 17.85 -5.83 11.32
C ASP A 446 17.99 -6.76 10.10
N ARG A 447 17.02 -7.66 9.93
CA ARG A 447 16.91 -8.59 8.80
C ARG A 447 15.49 -8.55 8.25
N ARG A 448 15.37 -8.18 7.00
CA ARG A 448 14.09 -8.06 6.31
C ARG A 448 13.83 -9.30 5.47
N ILE A 449 12.57 -9.73 5.39
CA ILE A 449 12.20 -11.00 4.78
C ILE A 449 11.34 -10.75 3.55
N ALA A 450 11.66 -11.42 2.44
CA ALA A 450 10.86 -11.47 1.23
C ALA A 450 10.29 -12.87 1.00
N GLY A 451 9.10 -12.96 0.41
CA GLY A 451 8.46 -14.22 0.07
C GLY A 451 6.98 -14.07 -0.26
N THR A 452 6.38 -15.10 -0.88
CA THR A 452 4.93 -15.17 -1.07
C THR A 452 4.22 -15.52 0.24
N ALA A 453 2.96 -15.14 0.39
CA ALA A 453 2.20 -15.46 1.59
C ALA A 453 2.12 -16.99 1.81
N ALA A 454 2.01 -17.78 0.75
CA ALA A 454 2.00 -19.23 0.81
C ALA A 454 3.32 -19.80 1.37
N SER A 455 4.46 -19.33 0.88
CA SER A 455 5.78 -19.78 1.36
C SER A 455 6.08 -19.29 2.77
N LEU A 456 5.67 -18.07 3.14
CA LEU A 456 5.83 -17.55 4.50
C LEU A 456 4.98 -18.32 5.53
N ILE A 457 3.81 -18.84 5.14
CA ILE A 457 2.98 -19.71 5.99
C ILE A 457 3.45 -21.17 5.95
N GLY A 458 4.30 -21.53 5.00
CA GLY A 458 4.88 -22.87 4.88
C GLY A 458 3.96 -23.89 4.20
N ILE A 459 3.17 -23.49 3.19
CA ILE A 459 2.26 -24.40 2.46
C ILE A 459 3.05 -25.47 1.70
N GLU A 460 4.25 -25.17 1.18
CA GLU A 460 5.08 -26.10 0.40
C GLU A 460 6.02 -26.97 1.23
N ALA A 461 6.51 -26.48 2.37
CA ALA A 461 7.57 -27.11 3.17
C ALA A 461 7.27 -28.58 3.56
N ALA A 462 5.98 -28.92 3.69
CA ALA A 462 5.56 -30.29 3.96
C ALA A 462 5.87 -31.28 2.84
N THR A 463 5.86 -30.85 1.59
CA THR A 463 6.11 -31.75 0.46
C THR A 463 7.55 -32.25 0.48
N GLU A 464 8.51 -31.37 0.76
CA GLU A 464 9.94 -31.70 0.85
C GLU A 464 10.29 -32.53 2.09
N ALA A 465 9.73 -32.20 3.26
CA ALA A 465 9.98 -32.93 4.49
C ALA A 465 9.50 -34.40 4.42
N TRP A 466 8.40 -34.67 3.70
CA TRP A 466 7.81 -35.99 3.61
C TRP A 466 8.40 -36.89 2.51
N GLU A 467 9.04 -36.32 1.50
CA GLU A 467 9.79 -37.12 0.51
C GLU A 467 10.94 -37.92 1.12
N GLY A 468 11.46 -37.45 2.25
CA GLY A 468 12.51 -38.14 3.02
C GLY A 468 12.06 -39.23 3.97
N VAL A 469 10.76 -39.37 4.27
CA VAL A 469 10.24 -40.38 5.22
C VAL A 469 9.95 -41.69 4.46
N THR A 470 10.69 -42.75 4.78
CA THR A 470 10.66 -44.03 4.06
C THR A 470 9.77 -45.08 4.71
N ASP A 471 9.33 -44.88 5.95
CA ASP A 471 8.70 -45.96 6.76
C ASP A 471 7.16 -45.93 6.80
N GLU A 472 6.48 -45.02 6.10
CA GLU A 472 5.02 -44.94 6.08
C GLU A 472 4.42 -45.36 4.74
N THR A 473 3.17 -45.87 4.77
CA THR A 473 2.46 -46.22 3.54
C THR A 473 2.14 -44.94 2.74
N PRO A 474 2.08 -45.02 1.39
CA PRO A 474 1.72 -43.88 0.54
C PRO A 474 0.39 -43.21 0.93
N GLU A 475 -0.59 -44.01 1.38
CA GLU A 475 -1.89 -43.51 1.81
C GLU A 475 -1.80 -42.66 3.08
N HIS A 476 -1.07 -43.11 4.11
CA HIS A 476 -0.86 -42.38 5.34
C HIS A 476 -0.07 -41.07 5.11
N LYS A 477 0.92 -41.13 4.21
CA LYS A 477 1.66 -39.93 3.80
C LYS A 477 0.73 -38.89 3.13
N ALA A 478 -0.12 -39.36 2.20
CA ALA A 478 -1.05 -38.48 1.49
C ALA A 478 -2.05 -37.83 2.46
N GLU A 479 -2.59 -38.61 3.43
CA GLU A 479 -3.52 -38.10 4.43
C GLU A 479 -2.88 -37.13 5.39
N ALA A 480 -1.68 -37.41 5.89
CA ALA A 480 -0.94 -36.50 6.78
C ALA A 480 -0.55 -35.19 6.06
N LEU A 481 -0.08 -35.30 4.82
CA LEU A 481 0.22 -34.13 3.98
C LEU A 481 -1.01 -33.29 3.73
N TRP A 482 -2.16 -33.93 3.44
CA TRP A 482 -3.43 -33.25 3.25
C TRP A 482 -3.85 -32.52 4.53
N THR A 483 -3.85 -33.16 5.68
CA THR A 483 -4.21 -32.57 6.98
C THR A 483 -3.33 -31.35 7.30
N TRP A 484 -2.05 -31.46 7.05
CA TRP A 484 -1.12 -30.38 7.31
C TRP A 484 -1.29 -29.20 6.35
N ARG A 485 -1.54 -29.44 5.06
CA ARG A 485 -1.90 -28.41 4.08
C ARG A 485 -3.21 -27.72 4.44
N GLU A 486 -4.21 -28.46 4.92
CA GLU A 486 -5.46 -27.90 5.42
C GLU A 486 -5.21 -26.87 6.53
N GLU A 487 -4.39 -27.20 7.50
CA GLU A 487 -4.03 -26.30 8.59
C GLU A 487 -3.41 -25.00 8.08
N ARG A 488 -2.47 -25.08 7.11
CA ARG A 488 -1.83 -23.90 6.51
C ARG A 488 -2.79 -23.07 5.65
N ILE A 489 -3.68 -23.71 4.92
CA ILE A 489 -4.74 -23.02 4.17
C ILE A 489 -5.65 -22.25 5.14
N HIS A 490 -6.01 -22.84 6.27
CA HIS A 490 -6.82 -22.16 7.28
C HIS A 490 -6.06 -20.95 7.88
N ALA A 491 -4.76 -21.06 8.14
CA ALA A 491 -3.93 -19.96 8.60
C ALA A 491 -3.89 -18.81 7.57
N LEU A 492 -3.68 -19.15 6.27
CA LEU A 492 -3.68 -18.17 5.19
C LEU A 492 -5.04 -17.45 5.05
N ARG A 493 -6.14 -18.23 5.09
CA ARG A 493 -7.51 -17.67 5.08
C ARG A 493 -7.76 -16.75 6.25
N MET A 494 -7.37 -17.16 7.46
CA MET A 494 -7.57 -16.38 8.67
C MET A 494 -6.80 -15.06 8.60
N ALA A 495 -5.53 -15.08 8.14
CA ALA A 495 -4.73 -13.88 7.94
C ALA A 495 -5.39 -12.90 6.95
N HIS A 496 -5.87 -13.40 5.81
CA HIS A 496 -6.64 -12.56 4.86
C HIS A 496 -7.98 -12.11 5.43
N ALA A 497 -8.66 -12.92 6.24
CA ALA A 497 -9.91 -12.52 6.87
C ALA A 497 -9.70 -11.35 7.86
N ILE A 498 -8.55 -11.25 8.53
CA ILE A 498 -8.18 -10.07 9.32
C ILE A 498 -8.03 -8.85 8.39
N VAL A 499 -7.26 -8.97 7.30
CA VAL A 499 -7.04 -7.90 6.32
C VAL A 499 -8.36 -7.37 5.75
N TYR A 500 -9.25 -8.27 5.32
CA TYR A 500 -10.56 -7.92 4.73
C TYR A 500 -11.57 -7.41 5.76
N GLY A 501 -11.48 -7.86 7.01
CA GLY A 501 -12.38 -7.51 8.10
C GLY A 501 -11.95 -6.26 8.89
N TRP A 502 -10.76 -5.71 8.62
CA TRP A 502 -10.26 -4.54 9.37
C TRP A 502 -10.98 -3.24 9.02
N GLY A 503 -11.35 -3.06 7.76
CA GLY A 503 -11.80 -1.79 7.18
C GLY A 503 -10.71 -1.15 6.32
N GLY A 504 -11.06 -0.16 5.52
CA GLY A 504 -10.16 0.34 4.47
C GLY A 504 -10.24 -0.50 3.20
N ILE A 505 -9.26 -0.41 2.33
CA ILE A 505 -9.18 -1.17 1.08
C ILE A 505 -8.22 -2.35 1.28
N PRO A 506 -8.70 -3.60 1.39
CA PRO A 506 -7.84 -4.77 1.40
C PRO A 506 -7.21 -4.97 0.03
N VAL A 507 -5.89 -5.12 -0.05
CA VAL A 507 -5.16 -5.31 -1.30
C VAL A 507 -4.47 -6.67 -1.28
N LEU A 508 -4.76 -7.49 -2.29
CA LEU A 508 -4.08 -8.74 -2.58
C LEU A 508 -2.85 -8.49 -3.43
N TRP A 509 -1.78 -9.20 -3.15
CA TRP A 509 -0.65 -9.29 -4.06
C TRP A 509 -0.84 -10.46 -5.03
N SER A 510 -0.51 -10.24 -6.32
CA SER A 510 -0.68 -11.22 -7.40
C SER A 510 -0.08 -12.59 -7.07
N GLY A 511 -0.89 -13.62 -7.16
CA GLY A 511 -0.54 -15.02 -6.88
C GLY A 511 -0.90 -15.49 -5.47
N ASP A 512 -1.10 -14.59 -4.49
CA ASP A 512 -1.49 -15.00 -3.14
C ASP A 512 -2.88 -15.63 -3.11
N GLU A 513 -3.79 -15.18 -3.98
CA GLU A 513 -5.13 -15.75 -4.16
C GLU A 513 -5.11 -17.17 -4.73
N LEU A 514 -4.01 -17.57 -5.32
CA LEU A 514 -3.77 -18.92 -5.81
C LEU A 514 -2.84 -19.73 -4.90
N ALA A 515 -2.52 -19.21 -3.73
CA ALA A 515 -1.48 -19.75 -2.82
C ALA A 515 -0.20 -20.12 -3.59
N GLN A 516 0.24 -19.22 -4.45
CA GLN A 516 1.40 -19.44 -5.29
C GLN A 516 2.70 -19.36 -4.45
N PRO A 517 3.62 -20.34 -4.60
CA PRO A 517 4.88 -20.35 -3.88
C PRO A 517 5.87 -19.31 -4.40
N ASN A 518 6.97 -19.14 -3.68
CA ASN A 518 8.13 -18.39 -4.15
C ASN A 518 8.57 -18.85 -5.54
N ASP A 519 9.04 -17.91 -6.35
CA ASP A 519 9.68 -18.26 -7.63
C ASP A 519 11.06 -18.88 -7.35
N PRO A 520 11.28 -20.17 -7.64
CA PRO A 520 12.56 -20.83 -7.36
C PRO A 520 13.66 -20.36 -8.32
N ASN A 521 13.33 -19.66 -9.40
CA ASN A 521 14.26 -19.19 -10.42
C ASN A 521 14.37 -17.66 -10.44
N TRP A 522 14.01 -17.00 -9.35
CA TRP A 522 13.95 -15.54 -9.25
C TRP A 522 15.24 -14.83 -9.64
N ASP A 523 16.40 -15.45 -9.39
CA ASP A 523 17.75 -14.92 -9.62
C ASP A 523 18.27 -15.16 -11.04
N THR A 524 17.51 -15.83 -11.91
CA THR A 524 17.94 -16.16 -13.28
C THR A 524 17.63 -15.09 -14.30
N GLU A 525 16.75 -14.14 -13.99
CA GLU A 525 16.44 -13.02 -14.88
C GLU A 525 17.47 -11.88 -14.70
N PRO A 526 17.98 -11.28 -15.79
CA PRO A 526 18.97 -10.21 -15.70
C PRO A 526 18.51 -9.03 -14.84
N GLY A 527 19.32 -8.62 -13.87
CA GLY A 527 19.01 -7.55 -12.93
C GLY A 527 18.26 -7.98 -11.67
N HIS A 528 17.98 -9.28 -11.51
CA HIS A 528 17.33 -9.81 -10.30
C HIS A 528 18.31 -10.49 -9.34
N GLU A 529 19.53 -10.79 -9.79
CA GLU A 529 20.49 -11.69 -9.12
C GLU A 529 20.84 -11.31 -7.68
N ALA A 530 20.74 -10.02 -7.35
CA ALA A 530 21.03 -9.50 -6.01
C ALA A 530 19.79 -9.11 -5.18
N ASP A 531 18.58 -9.23 -5.75
CA ASP A 531 17.34 -8.78 -5.13
C ASP A 531 16.39 -9.94 -4.86
N SER A 532 16.51 -10.56 -3.68
CA SER A 532 15.66 -11.69 -3.27
C SER A 532 14.16 -11.38 -3.16
N ARG A 533 13.73 -10.10 -3.23
CA ARG A 533 12.31 -9.72 -3.30
C ARG A 533 11.63 -10.34 -4.51
N TRP A 534 12.39 -10.61 -5.59
CA TRP A 534 11.84 -11.24 -6.80
C TRP A 534 11.32 -12.66 -6.57
N ALA A 535 11.81 -13.37 -5.57
CA ALA A 535 11.22 -14.66 -5.18
C ALA A 535 9.73 -14.51 -4.76
N GLY A 536 9.40 -13.41 -4.09
CA GLY A 536 8.03 -13.07 -3.72
C GLY A 536 7.19 -12.46 -4.86
N ARG A 537 7.73 -12.34 -6.07
CA ARG A 537 7.07 -11.73 -7.25
C ARG A 537 6.96 -12.74 -8.42
N PRO A 538 6.44 -13.96 -8.19
CA PRO A 538 6.38 -14.98 -9.22
C PRO A 538 5.49 -14.55 -10.40
N ARG A 539 5.75 -15.06 -11.60
CA ARG A 539 4.80 -14.97 -12.71
C ARG A 539 3.54 -15.72 -12.37
N LEU A 540 2.36 -15.16 -12.71
CA LEU A 540 1.08 -15.80 -12.43
C LEU A 540 1.05 -17.18 -13.11
N ASN A 541 0.79 -18.23 -12.33
CA ASN A 541 0.83 -19.61 -12.80
C ASN A 541 -0.49 -19.99 -13.48
N GLU A 542 -0.46 -20.20 -14.81
CA GLU A 542 -1.64 -20.50 -15.61
C GLU A 542 -2.34 -21.82 -15.22
N ALA A 543 -1.59 -22.82 -14.75
CA ALA A 543 -2.19 -24.07 -14.29
C ALA A 543 -2.97 -23.88 -12.98
N ARG A 544 -2.41 -23.12 -12.03
CA ARG A 544 -3.14 -22.75 -10.81
C ARG A 544 -4.35 -21.87 -11.14
N LEU A 545 -4.19 -20.92 -12.04
CA LEU A 545 -5.27 -20.06 -12.51
C LEU A 545 -6.42 -20.90 -13.11
N ALA A 546 -6.11 -21.91 -13.91
CA ALA A 546 -7.11 -22.81 -14.48
C ALA A 546 -7.88 -23.60 -13.40
N ASN A 547 -7.22 -23.95 -12.31
CA ASN A 547 -7.80 -24.71 -11.18
C ASN A 547 -8.53 -23.81 -10.15
N ARG A 548 -8.54 -22.48 -10.29
CA ARG A 548 -9.07 -21.56 -9.27
C ARG A 548 -10.51 -21.81 -8.80
N ARG A 549 -11.29 -22.56 -9.55
CA ARG A 549 -12.67 -22.95 -9.19
C ARG A 549 -12.80 -24.37 -8.64
N ASP A 550 -11.73 -25.15 -8.70
CA ASP A 550 -11.73 -26.53 -8.21
C ASP A 550 -11.34 -26.55 -6.72
N ARG A 551 -12.34 -26.64 -5.85
CA ARG A 551 -12.16 -26.68 -4.40
C ARG A 551 -11.45 -27.95 -3.89
N SER A 552 -11.16 -28.91 -4.74
CA SER A 552 -10.30 -30.05 -4.37
C SER A 552 -8.80 -29.69 -4.40
N THR A 553 -8.44 -28.55 -4.97
CA THR A 553 -7.08 -28.02 -5.02
C THR A 553 -6.84 -26.91 -3.98
N VAL A 554 -5.57 -26.64 -3.64
CA VAL A 554 -5.19 -25.56 -2.73
C VAL A 554 -5.60 -24.21 -3.29
N GLU A 555 -5.20 -23.93 -4.55
CA GLU A 555 -5.50 -22.70 -5.25
C GLU A 555 -7.00 -22.44 -5.39
N GLY A 556 -7.78 -23.47 -5.72
CA GLY A 556 -9.23 -23.33 -5.87
C GLY A 556 -9.95 -23.05 -4.56
N ARG A 557 -9.43 -23.54 -3.43
CA ARG A 557 -9.98 -23.24 -2.10
C ARG A 557 -9.64 -21.81 -1.70
N VAL A 558 -8.38 -21.42 -1.78
CA VAL A 558 -7.94 -20.06 -1.40
C VAL A 558 -8.65 -19.03 -2.26
N PHE A 559 -8.67 -19.19 -3.58
CA PHE A 559 -9.35 -18.27 -4.50
C PHE A 559 -10.84 -18.11 -4.17
N THR A 560 -11.57 -19.22 -4.04
CA THR A 560 -13.02 -19.17 -3.77
C THR A 560 -13.33 -18.57 -2.40
N ASP A 561 -12.48 -18.80 -1.41
CA ASP A 561 -12.66 -18.24 -0.07
C ASP A 561 -12.39 -16.72 -0.05
N LEU A 562 -11.36 -16.24 -0.77
CA LEU A 562 -11.07 -14.80 -0.89
C LEU A 562 -12.15 -14.08 -1.72
N ALA A 563 -12.62 -14.66 -2.81
CA ALA A 563 -13.74 -14.14 -3.58
C ALA A 563 -15.02 -14.04 -2.72
N ARG A 564 -15.28 -15.05 -1.86
CA ARG A 564 -16.39 -15.01 -0.90
C ARG A 564 -16.21 -13.89 0.12
N MET A 565 -15.00 -13.67 0.66
CA MET A 565 -14.72 -12.58 1.59
C MET A 565 -15.02 -11.22 0.93
N ALA A 566 -14.58 -11.01 -0.31
CA ALA A 566 -14.86 -9.79 -1.08
C ALA A 566 -16.38 -9.57 -1.25
N GLN A 567 -17.12 -10.62 -1.65
CA GLN A 567 -18.57 -10.56 -1.82
C GLN A 567 -19.29 -10.24 -0.52
N VAL A 568 -18.95 -10.93 0.58
CA VAL A 568 -19.57 -10.72 1.90
C VAL A 568 -19.29 -9.31 2.40
N ARG A 569 -18.02 -8.88 2.29
CA ARG A 569 -17.59 -7.55 2.69
C ARG A 569 -18.41 -6.45 2.02
N ALA A 570 -18.66 -6.55 0.72
CA ALA A 570 -19.42 -5.56 -0.05
C ALA A 570 -20.86 -5.36 0.48
N GLY A 571 -21.43 -6.36 1.13
CA GLY A 571 -22.75 -6.31 1.76
C GLY A 571 -22.75 -5.83 3.22
N LEU A 572 -21.59 -5.58 3.83
CA LEU A 572 -21.45 -5.24 5.25
C LEU A 572 -21.09 -3.75 5.46
N PRO A 573 -22.05 -2.88 5.70
CA PRO A 573 -21.80 -1.45 5.92
C PRO A 573 -20.91 -1.19 7.15
N GLN A 574 -20.80 -2.12 8.05
CA GLN A 574 -19.88 -2.07 9.19
C GLN A 574 -18.41 -2.06 8.77
N LEU A 575 -18.10 -2.53 7.56
CA LEU A 575 -16.74 -2.56 6.99
C LEU A 575 -16.41 -1.32 6.15
N ASP A 576 -17.30 -0.31 6.12
CA ASP A 576 -16.98 1.02 5.62
C ASP A 576 -15.76 1.59 6.36
N ALA A 577 -14.82 2.20 5.64
CA ALA A 577 -13.56 2.67 6.23
C ALA A 577 -13.75 3.80 7.25
N ALA A 578 -14.85 4.56 7.16
CA ALA A 578 -15.19 5.58 8.15
C ALA A 578 -15.59 4.98 9.52
N VAL A 579 -15.86 3.68 9.60
CA VAL A 579 -16.14 2.98 10.86
C VAL A 579 -14.83 2.49 11.46
N ARG A 580 -14.49 2.97 12.64
CA ARG A 580 -13.24 2.61 13.32
C ARG A 580 -13.21 1.16 13.78
N THR A 581 -12.10 0.44 13.53
CA THR A 581 -11.80 -0.84 14.15
C THR A 581 -11.24 -0.63 15.57
N GLN A 582 -11.78 -1.35 16.53
CA GLN A 582 -11.33 -1.39 17.92
C GLN A 582 -10.88 -2.81 18.25
N VAL A 583 -9.64 -2.98 18.68
CA VAL A 583 -9.13 -4.26 19.15
C VAL A 583 -9.57 -4.47 20.59
N GLN A 584 -10.08 -5.66 20.91
CA GLN A 584 -10.59 -6.01 22.23
C GLN A 584 -9.57 -6.90 22.94
N ASP A 585 -9.25 -6.55 24.16
CA ASP A 585 -8.51 -7.43 25.06
C ASP A 585 -9.43 -8.55 25.58
N VAL A 586 -9.04 -9.79 25.35
CA VAL A 586 -9.77 -10.99 25.75
C VAL A 586 -8.89 -11.91 26.58
N ASP A 587 -9.50 -12.80 27.34
CA ASP A 587 -8.81 -13.68 28.31
C ASP A 587 -8.00 -14.82 27.70
N ASP A 588 -8.07 -15.02 26.38
CA ASP A 588 -7.24 -16.01 25.67
C ASP A 588 -6.38 -15.29 24.60
N HIS A 589 -5.10 -15.16 24.88
CA HIS A 589 -4.14 -14.47 24.02
C HIS A 589 -3.83 -15.21 22.70
N GLY A 590 -4.41 -16.37 22.45
CA GLY A 590 -4.40 -17.04 21.14
C GLY A 590 -5.53 -16.56 20.21
N VAL A 591 -6.38 -15.64 20.67
CA VAL A 591 -7.54 -15.17 19.91
C VAL A 591 -7.52 -13.64 19.79
N LEU A 592 -7.46 -13.14 18.56
CA LEU A 592 -7.69 -11.72 18.27
C LEU A 592 -9.19 -11.46 18.15
N VAL A 593 -9.69 -10.42 18.83
CA VAL A 593 -11.07 -9.95 18.68
C VAL A 593 -11.09 -8.50 18.26
N THR A 594 -11.77 -8.21 17.15
CA THR A 594 -11.98 -6.85 16.66
C THR A 594 -13.46 -6.47 16.74
N TYR A 595 -13.74 -5.20 16.99
CA TYR A 595 -15.08 -4.66 17.13
C TYR A 595 -15.24 -3.41 16.26
N ARG A 596 -16.37 -3.31 15.57
CA ARG A 596 -16.74 -2.14 14.78
C ARG A 596 -18.19 -1.77 15.08
N ASP A 597 -18.37 -0.57 15.65
CA ASP A 597 -19.69 -0.05 15.99
C ASP A 597 -20.33 0.67 14.80
N HIS A 598 -21.51 0.23 14.42
CA HIS A 598 -22.22 0.82 13.29
C HIS A 598 -23.73 0.91 13.59
N PRO A 599 -24.46 1.95 13.15
CA PRO A 599 -25.91 2.11 13.39
C PRO A 599 -26.78 0.94 12.89
N ARG A 600 -26.29 0.16 11.92
CA ARG A 600 -26.97 -1.05 11.43
C ARG A 600 -26.55 -2.34 12.15
N GLY A 601 -26.07 -2.23 13.37
CA GLY A 601 -25.57 -3.36 14.16
C GLY A 601 -24.04 -3.48 14.09
N SER A 602 -23.48 -4.09 15.14
CA SER A 602 -22.04 -4.23 15.27
C SER A 602 -21.49 -5.37 14.40
N PHE A 603 -20.24 -5.22 14.00
CA PHE A 603 -19.41 -6.29 13.46
C PHE A 603 -18.37 -6.69 14.49
N VAL A 604 -18.18 -8.01 14.69
CA VAL A 604 -17.11 -8.56 15.53
C VAL A 604 -16.34 -9.60 14.75
N GLY A 605 -15.06 -9.32 14.54
CA GLY A 605 -14.12 -10.32 14.01
C GLY A 605 -13.54 -11.15 15.17
N VAL A 606 -13.55 -12.48 15.05
CA VAL A 606 -12.92 -13.40 16.01
C VAL A 606 -11.94 -14.29 15.24
N TYR A 607 -10.67 -14.23 15.60
CA TYR A 607 -9.60 -14.90 14.85
C TYR A 607 -8.71 -15.69 15.81
N ASN A 608 -8.66 -17.02 15.66
CA ASN A 608 -7.73 -17.86 16.38
C ASN A 608 -6.40 -17.92 15.60
N VAL A 609 -5.34 -17.32 16.14
CA VAL A 609 -4.03 -17.24 15.47
C VAL A 609 -3.15 -18.48 15.73
N THR A 610 -3.74 -19.56 16.28
CA THR A 610 -2.99 -20.76 16.70
C THR A 610 -3.52 -22.03 16.04
N PRO A 611 -2.69 -23.09 15.93
CA PRO A 611 -3.11 -24.40 15.46
C PRO A 611 -3.89 -25.23 16.50
N GLN A 612 -4.20 -24.67 17.67
CA GLN A 612 -4.92 -25.36 18.75
C GLN A 612 -6.34 -24.79 18.89
N TRP A 613 -7.24 -25.59 19.44
CA TRP A 613 -8.50 -25.10 19.95
C TRP A 613 -8.25 -24.10 21.08
N ARG A 614 -8.86 -22.95 20.97
CA ARG A 614 -8.82 -21.88 21.98
C ARG A 614 -10.23 -21.65 22.53
N SER A 615 -10.39 -20.77 23.49
CA SER A 615 -11.73 -20.43 23.99
C SER A 615 -11.74 -19.06 24.63
N VAL A 616 -12.75 -18.26 24.32
CA VAL A 616 -12.97 -16.92 24.87
C VAL A 616 -14.11 -16.98 25.87
N ALA A 617 -14.01 -16.25 26.99
CA ALA A 617 -15.12 -16.16 27.97
C ALA A 617 -16.37 -15.58 27.30
N ALA A 618 -17.49 -16.30 27.42
CA ALA A 618 -18.75 -15.96 26.74
C ALA A 618 -19.24 -14.54 27.05
N TYR A 619 -19.00 -14.07 28.30
CA TYR A 619 -19.39 -12.72 28.71
C TYR A 619 -18.69 -11.62 27.93
N GLN A 620 -17.43 -11.87 27.47
CA GLN A 620 -16.66 -10.90 26.67
C GLN A 620 -17.32 -10.69 25.31
N LEU A 621 -17.74 -11.77 24.62
CA LEU A 621 -18.51 -11.68 23.38
C LEU A 621 -19.94 -11.16 23.59
N ALA A 622 -20.55 -11.49 24.71
CA ALA A 622 -21.88 -10.98 25.08
C ALA A 622 -21.88 -9.45 25.20
N ARG A 623 -20.83 -8.86 25.78
CA ARG A 623 -20.68 -7.38 25.88
C ARG A 623 -20.65 -6.69 24.53
N LEU A 624 -20.15 -7.38 23.49
CA LEU A 624 -20.10 -6.89 22.12
C LEU A 624 -21.41 -7.15 21.33
N GLY A 625 -22.42 -7.74 22.01
CA GLY A 625 -23.76 -7.95 21.45
C GLY A 625 -23.87 -9.11 20.44
N VAL A 626 -22.90 -10.01 20.35
CA VAL A 626 -22.84 -11.03 19.27
C VAL A 626 -23.20 -12.44 19.72
N MET A 627 -23.79 -12.63 20.90
CA MET A 627 -24.30 -13.95 21.28
C MET A 627 -25.44 -14.40 20.36
N GLY A 628 -25.26 -15.57 19.73
CA GLY A 628 -26.17 -16.07 18.72
C GLY A 628 -26.15 -15.31 17.39
N ALA A 629 -25.10 -14.51 17.13
CA ALA A 629 -24.89 -13.85 15.84
C ALA A 629 -24.51 -14.86 14.76
N THR A 630 -24.79 -14.50 13.51
CA THR A 630 -24.39 -15.28 12.34
C THR A 630 -22.97 -14.91 11.94
N ASP A 631 -22.14 -15.89 11.63
CA ASP A 631 -20.90 -15.70 10.91
C ASP A 631 -21.22 -15.46 9.42
N ALA A 632 -20.95 -14.23 8.95
CA ALA A 632 -21.27 -13.82 7.60
C ALA A 632 -20.44 -14.56 6.51
N LEU A 633 -19.29 -15.13 6.88
CA LEU A 633 -18.45 -15.90 5.93
C LEU A 633 -19.07 -17.28 5.61
N THR A 634 -19.70 -17.93 6.60
CA THR A 634 -20.22 -19.30 6.48
C THR A 634 -21.74 -19.39 6.52
N ASP A 635 -22.44 -18.29 6.82
CA ASP A 635 -23.89 -18.23 7.05
C ASP A 635 -24.35 -19.16 8.20
N THR A 636 -23.46 -19.44 9.19
CA THR A 636 -23.74 -20.28 10.35
C THR A 636 -23.71 -19.50 11.65
N VAL A 637 -24.29 -20.06 12.69
CA VAL A 637 -24.19 -19.52 14.07
C VAL A 637 -23.14 -20.36 14.80
N PRO A 638 -21.91 -19.89 14.97
CA PRO A 638 -20.82 -20.70 15.52
C PRO A 638 -21.00 -21.04 17.01
N PHE A 639 -21.79 -20.26 17.75
CA PHE A 639 -22.13 -20.52 19.16
C PHE A 639 -23.51 -19.95 19.51
N GLY A 640 -24.29 -20.68 20.33
CA GLY A 640 -25.65 -20.31 20.69
C GLY A 640 -25.73 -19.33 21.85
N SER A 641 -26.94 -18.74 22.08
CA SER A 641 -27.24 -17.90 23.24
C SER A 641 -27.23 -18.68 24.58
N THR A 642 -27.38 -20.02 24.50
CA THR A 642 -27.43 -20.91 25.66
C THR A 642 -26.09 -21.16 26.34
N THR A 643 -24.96 -20.73 25.75
CA THR A 643 -23.64 -20.81 26.37
C THR A 643 -23.52 -20.03 27.68
N LEU A 644 -24.47 -19.11 27.94
CA LEU A 644 -24.58 -18.35 29.20
C LEU A 644 -25.48 -19.03 30.26
N ASP A 645 -26.30 -20.03 29.90
CA ASP A 645 -27.37 -20.59 30.73
C ASP A 645 -26.90 -21.76 31.63
N GLY A 646 -25.64 -21.78 32.05
CA GLY A 646 -25.22 -22.56 33.22
C GLY A 646 -24.99 -24.08 33.02
N ALA A 647 -24.95 -24.58 31.78
CA ALA A 647 -24.63 -25.97 31.48
C ALA A 647 -23.19 -26.21 31.01
N GLY A 648 -22.41 -25.15 30.87
CA GLY A 648 -21.01 -25.17 30.46
C GLY A 648 -20.14 -24.25 31.33
N ASP A 649 -18.83 -24.26 31.07
CA ASP A 649 -17.83 -23.40 31.77
C ASP A 649 -17.93 -21.89 31.41
N GLY A 650 -18.96 -21.48 30.66
CA GLY A 650 -19.14 -20.11 30.21
C GLY A 650 -18.13 -19.65 29.15
N ARG A 651 -17.55 -20.57 28.39
CA ARG A 651 -16.57 -20.30 27.35
C ARG A 651 -17.10 -20.65 25.96
N VAL A 652 -16.65 -19.90 24.96
CA VAL A 652 -16.93 -20.14 23.54
C VAL A 652 -15.68 -20.78 22.93
N PRO A 653 -15.75 -22.03 22.48
CA PRO A 653 -14.62 -22.69 21.83
C PRO A 653 -14.41 -22.12 20.42
N VAL A 654 -13.15 -21.82 20.08
CA VAL A 654 -12.73 -21.27 18.79
C VAL A 654 -11.79 -22.25 18.11
N PRO A 655 -12.17 -22.83 16.96
CA PRO A 655 -11.35 -23.82 16.25
C PRO A 655 -9.97 -23.26 15.82
N PRO A 656 -8.99 -24.16 15.56
CA PRO A 656 -7.70 -23.77 14.99
C PRO A 656 -7.85 -22.91 13.74
N TYR A 657 -7.15 -21.78 13.71
CA TYR A 657 -7.17 -20.79 12.63
C TYR A 657 -8.57 -20.40 12.15
N ALA A 658 -9.57 -20.45 13.04
CA ALA A 658 -10.92 -19.97 12.75
C ALA A 658 -10.90 -18.45 12.50
N ALA A 659 -11.70 -18.03 11.54
CA ALA A 659 -12.03 -16.64 11.30
C ALA A 659 -13.54 -16.52 11.22
N TRP A 660 -14.15 -15.76 12.13
CA TRP A 660 -15.58 -15.48 12.16
C TRP A 660 -15.83 -13.98 11.98
N TRP A 661 -16.77 -13.63 11.11
CA TRP A 661 -17.30 -12.29 10.95
C TRP A 661 -18.73 -12.25 11.50
N LEU A 662 -18.82 -12.00 12.78
CA LEU A 662 -20.10 -12.05 13.51
C LEU A 662 -20.88 -10.76 13.28
N VAL A 663 -22.08 -10.90 12.74
CA VAL A 663 -23.01 -9.80 12.53
C VAL A 663 -24.38 -10.17 13.10
N ARG A 664 -25.04 -9.18 13.70
CA ARG A 664 -26.45 -9.30 14.03
C ARG A 664 -27.26 -8.52 13.01
N PRO A 665 -28.27 -9.14 12.39
CA PRO A 665 -29.27 -8.38 11.66
C PRO A 665 -29.91 -7.37 12.64
N THR A 666 -30.01 -6.11 12.24
CA THR A 666 -30.93 -5.18 12.93
C THR A 666 -32.34 -5.57 12.57
N ASP A 667 -33.20 -5.77 13.58
CA ASP A 667 -34.64 -6.00 13.42
C ASP A 667 -35.30 -4.89 12.57
#